data_2b22e160cdc229dbd8781dd53530bd3f
#
_entry.id   2b22e160cdc229dbd8781dd53530bd3f
#
_cell.length_a   1.000
_cell.length_b   1.000
_cell.length_c   1.000
_cell.angle_alpha   90.00
_cell.angle_beta   90.00
_cell.angle_gamma   90.00
#
_symmetry.space_group_name_H-M   'P 1'
#
loop_
_entity.id
_entity.type
_entity.pdbx_description
1 polymer ?
#
loop_
_entity_poly.entity_id
_entity_poly.type
_entity_poly.pdbx_seq_one_letter_code
_entity_poly.pdbx_strand_id
1 'polypeptide(L)'
;MVSAVLFAQQVSRLAEVLLYTDLPFSVVAGIAVTMFPGILSFTIPLATLAGILIGFSRMGTDSEIVAMRSAGVGTWTMLWPVLLLGLVLTGSTIYIQLKEVPEAARDLEKVALQGALAKLDSPVDPRSFTTLPGYVIYVRDGDKAQGTWGRVFIYGQQPDHSTQIFTARSGRIDSSGDQSELVLTDVLGTRFPPPESQTKKEYVVERSDQLRFSINTGRADIMQRLSQRDVNADALDWSDLRDRVRAGKEPEAREAIRILNRRTALAFAPLVFSLLAGALGLRIRRGGRSTGIILSLVAVVVYYLISLLGESLARVGTVSPYVGPWLATAMTLLLAILLLLRNRVPSFSFRRFAQGRSGKEESQAISRSKQQTVSVGGWGFPNLMDATLLRTLALSFLVGFIALAAIFNIFTLFELWRFIAVSHASAGLVGRYLLFLMPLVTVELFPATMLISILITYALLARRHEAIAWWACGQSVYRLMLPGLFFAMAMAGCSWLVQERLMPSANLKQDALRARIRGGEARTITGAGRQWLASTDTHRFYSYEFDESQGTLTEPTIYELDSEAVHLNKIISGKSARWSADNHLVVSDTETLALSGMQVVRQSAPETSFENVEAPNVFKPSVDKPSQLSSPGLSAYLRAAKTKGVDVSALSVALQRKYAGPFGVVIMAFIGMPLAVSFGRKGTIIALCAAVVVSIAYWAVGGGFQQLGNHGLLRPAVAGWSPLLIFAAAGTYFLSRVRT
;
A
#
# COMPACT_ATOMS: atom_id res chain seq x y z
N MET A 1 -13.95 -8.86 -7.06
CA MET A 1 -12.68 -8.62 -7.73
C MET A 1 -12.07 -7.28 -7.40
N VAL A 2 -12.74 -6.17 -7.68
CA VAL A 2 -12.30 -4.84 -7.26
C VAL A 2 -12.07 -4.80 -5.75
N SER A 3 -13.00 -5.32 -4.96
CA SER A 3 -12.87 -5.43 -3.49
C SER A 3 -11.61 -6.22 -3.07
N ALA A 4 -11.31 -7.30 -3.80
CA ALA A 4 -10.13 -8.12 -3.53
C ALA A 4 -8.82 -7.36 -3.78
N VAL A 5 -8.76 -6.60 -4.88
CA VAL A 5 -7.59 -5.77 -5.22
C VAL A 5 -7.40 -4.65 -4.20
N LEU A 6 -8.49 -3.97 -3.83
CA LEU A 6 -8.45 -2.90 -2.82
C LEU A 6 -8.09 -3.45 -1.43
N PHE A 7 -8.61 -4.63 -1.09
CA PHE A 7 -8.26 -5.32 0.14
C PHE A 7 -6.76 -5.67 0.17
N ALA A 8 -6.24 -6.26 -0.92
CA ALA A 8 -4.81 -6.56 -1.03
C ALA A 8 -3.93 -5.31 -0.89
N GLN A 9 -4.34 -4.20 -1.52
CA GLN A 9 -3.66 -2.92 -1.39
C GLN A 9 -3.61 -2.43 0.07
N GLN A 10 -4.73 -2.51 0.79
CA GLN A 10 -4.80 -2.10 2.19
C GLN A 10 -3.97 -3.03 3.09
N VAL A 11 -4.08 -4.34 2.88
CA VAL A 11 -3.29 -5.33 3.64
C VAL A 11 -1.79 -5.17 3.37
N SER A 12 -1.38 -4.91 2.12
CA SER A 12 0.03 -4.65 1.78
C SER A 12 0.58 -3.41 2.48
N ARG A 13 -0.19 -2.32 2.51
CA ARG A 13 0.18 -1.09 3.24
C ARG A 13 0.23 -1.31 4.74
N LEU A 14 -0.74 -2.06 5.28
CA LEU A 14 -0.77 -2.41 6.69
C LEU A 14 0.45 -3.26 7.05
N ALA A 15 0.77 -4.26 6.24
CA ALA A 15 1.94 -5.11 6.43
C ALA A 15 3.24 -4.30 6.46
N GLU A 16 3.36 -3.26 5.65
CA GLU A 16 4.52 -2.36 5.64
C GLU A 16 4.66 -1.56 6.96
N VAL A 17 3.54 -1.08 7.51
CA VAL A 17 3.50 -0.41 8.82
C VAL A 17 3.78 -1.40 9.96
N LEU A 18 3.28 -2.62 9.83
CA LEU A 18 3.42 -3.67 10.85
C LEU A 18 4.82 -4.32 10.85
N LEU A 19 5.62 -4.15 9.79
CA LEU A 19 7.03 -4.58 9.76
C LEU A 19 7.84 -4.00 10.92
N TYR A 20 7.42 -2.83 11.42
CA TYR A 20 8.11 -2.09 12.49
C TYR A 20 7.35 -2.15 13.83
N THR A 21 6.26 -2.94 13.92
CA THR A 21 5.44 -3.05 15.12
C THR A 21 5.23 -4.52 15.48
N ASP A 22 5.68 -4.92 16.67
CA ASP A 22 5.46 -6.29 17.19
C ASP A 22 4.00 -6.47 17.67
N LEU A 23 3.05 -6.41 16.74
CA LEU A 23 1.65 -6.64 17.07
C LEU A 23 1.29 -8.12 16.91
N PRO A 24 0.52 -8.71 17.84
CA PRO A 24 0.09 -10.09 17.74
C PRO A 24 -0.80 -10.32 16.51
N PHE A 25 -0.72 -11.50 15.90
CA PHE A 25 -1.45 -11.85 14.68
C PHE A 25 -2.96 -11.61 14.78
N SER A 26 -3.56 -11.83 15.95
CA SER A 26 -5.00 -11.56 16.18
C SER A 26 -5.38 -10.10 15.97
N VAL A 27 -4.52 -9.17 16.38
CA VAL A 27 -4.70 -7.72 16.18
C VAL A 27 -4.61 -7.37 14.70
N VAL A 28 -3.62 -7.93 14.00
CA VAL A 28 -3.45 -7.72 12.55
C VAL A 28 -4.64 -8.25 11.76
N ALA A 29 -5.12 -9.44 12.10
CA ALA A 29 -6.31 -10.02 11.48
C ALA A 29 -7.56 -9.17 11.78
N GLY A 30 -7.71 -8.68 13.01
CA GLY A 30 -8.77 -7.76 13.40
C GLY A 30 -8.77 -6.49 12.55
N ILE A 31 -7.61 -5.83 12.40
CA ILE A 31 -7.47 -4.63 11.55
C ILE A 31 -7.85 -4.94 10.08
N ALA A 32 -7.42 -6.07 9.54
CA ALA A 32 -7.77 -6.46 8.17
C ALA A 32 -9.29 -6.62 7.97
N VAL A 33 -9.98 -7.20 8.94
CA VAL A 33 -11.44 -7.37 8.91
C VAL A 33 -12.16 -6.03 9.00
N THR A 34 -11.71 -5.14 9.88
CA THR A 34 -12.34 -3.81 10.05
C THR A 34 -12.18 -2.89 8.82
N MET A 35 -11.25 -3.16 7.91
CA MET A 35 -11.12 -2.40 6.66
C MET A 35 -12.17 -2.81 5.60
N PHE A 36 -12.78 -3.98 5.75
CA PHE A 36 -13.65 -4.55 4.71
C PHE A 36 -14.93 -3.74 4.43
N PRO A 37 -15.66 -3.22 5.42
CA PRO A 37 -16.86 -2.39 5.18
C PRO A 37 -16.56 -1.13 4.34
N GLY A 38 -15.44 -0.46 4.59
CA GLY A 38 -15.02 0.70 3.81
C GLY A 38 -14.78 0.37 2.33
N ILE A 39 -14.16 -0.77 2.06
CA ILE A 39 -13.93 -1.26 0.69
C ILE A 39 -15.25 -1.62 0.01
N LEU A 40 -16.15 -2.30 0.73
CA LEU A 40 -17.47 -2.68 0.18
C LEU A 40 -18.29 -1.46 -0.18
N SER A 41 -18.29 -0.42 0.63
CA SER A 41 -19.06 0.79 0.37
C SER A 41 -18.65 1.50 -0.94
N PHE A 42 -17.39 1.37 -1.33
CA PHE A 42 -16.86 1.88 -2.58
C PHE A 42 -17.12 0.93 -3.76
N THR A 43 -17.02 -0.38 -3.53
CA THR A 43 -17.05 -1.36 -4.61
C THR A 43 -18.46 -1.78 -5.03
N ILE A 44 -19.46 -1.74 -4.13
CA ILE A 44 -20.84 -2.10 -4.46
C ILE A 44 -21.42 -1.20 -5.58
N PRO A 45 -21.33 0.15 -5.50
CA PRO A 45 -21.80 1.01 -6.59
C PRO A 45 -21.13 0.72 -7.93
N LEU A 46 -19.80 0.54 -7.91
CA LEU A 46 -18.99 0.23 -9.08
C LEU A 46 -19.38 -1.12 -9.70
N ALA A 47 -19.57 -2.14 -8.88
CA ALA A 47 -19.98 -3.47 -9.31
C ALA A 47 -21.41 -3.44 -9.90
N THR A 48 -22.28 -2.62 -9.35
CA THR A 48 -23.66 -2.42 -9.85
C THR A 48 -23.64 -1.86 -11.27
N LEU A 49 -22.91 -0.76 -11.50
CA LEU A 49 -22.81 -0.15 -12.82
C LEU A 49 -22.21 -1.12 -13.85
N ALA A 50 -21.07 -1.73 -13.52
CA ALA A 50 -20.37 -2.64 -14.41
C ALA A 50 -21.21 -3.89 -14.72
N GLY A 51 -21.80 -4.50 -13.69
CA GLY A 51 -22.63 -5.71 -13.85
C GLY A 51 -23.82 -5.50 -14.75
N ILE A 52 -24.56 -4.41 -14.55
CA ILE A 52 -25.73 -4.07 -15.36
C ILE A 52 -25.33 -3.75 -16.80
N LEU A 53 -24.28 -2.94 -17.02
CA LEU A 53 -23.81 -2.62 -18.38
C LEU A 53 -23.30 -3.84 -19.14
N ILE A 54 -22.59 -4.74 -18.47
CA ILE A 54 -22.16 -6.01 -19.07
C ILE A 54 -23.37 -6.88 -19.41
N GLY A 55 -24.36 -6.96 -18.52
CA GLY A 55 -25.59 -7.69 -18.74
C GLY A 55 -26.36 -7.19 -19.97
N PHE A 56 -26.64 -5.90 -20.04
CA PHE A 56 -27.32 -5.29 -21.19
C PHE A 56 -26.49 -5.35 -22.48
N SER A 57 -25.19 -5.19 -22.39
CA SER A 57 -24.30 -5.35 -23.56
C SER A 57 -24.37 -6.76 -24.13
N ARG A 58 -24.49 -7.78 -23.27
CA ARG A 58 -24.68 -9.17 -23.70
C ARG A 58 -26.05 -9.36 -24.36
N MET A 59 -27.16 -8.92 -23.73
CA MET A 59 -28.48 -8.98 -24.31
C MET A 59 -28.56 -8.22 -25.63
N GLY A 60 -27.79 -7.13 -25.79
CA GLY A 60 -27.70 -6.37 -27.02
C GLY A 60 -26.97 -7.13 -28.13
N THR A 61 -25.87 -7.87 -27.81
CA THR A 61 -25.14 -8.70 -28.78
C THR A 61 -25.91 -9.95 -29.18
N ASP A 62 -26.65 -10.55 -28.25
CA ASP A 62 -27.48 -11.73 -28.48
C ASP A 62 -28.86 -11.36 -29.13
N SER A 63 -29.07 -10.06 -29.48
CA SER A 63 -30.28 -9.49 -30.07
C SER A 63 -31.53 -9.63 -29.23
N GLU A 64 -31.45 -10.02 -27.95
CA GLU A 64 -32.58 -10.22 -27.06
C GLU A 64 -33.35 -8.91 -26.81
N ILE A 65 -32.65 -7.77 -26.68
CA ILE A 65 -33.29 -6.45 -26.53
C ILE A 65 -34.12 -6.09 -27.76
N VAL A 66 -33.67 -6.45 -28.94
CA VAL A 66 -34.40 -6.21 -30.20
C VAL A 66 -35.62 -7.09 -30.25
N ALA A 67 -35.51 -8.38 -29.90
CA ALA A 67 -36.61 -9.32 -29.84
C ALA A 67 -37.68 -8.89 -28.83
N MET A 68 -37.29 -8.45 -27.63
CA MET A 68 -38.25 -7.93 -26.65
C MET A 68 -38.99 -6.67 -27.12
N ARG A 69 -38.30 -5.76 -27.80
CA ARG A 69 -38.92 -4.56 -28.37
C ARG A 69 -39.87 -4.87 -29.52
N SER A 70 -39.52 -5.83 -30.38
CA SER A 70 -40.42 -6.28 -31.45
C SER A 70 -41.68 -6.99 -30.91
N ALA A 71 -41.57 -7.63 -29.74
CA ALA A 71 -42.68 -8.20 -29.00
C ALA A 71 -43.50 -7.16 -28.21
N GLY A 72 -43.19 -5.85 -28.34
CA GLY A 72 -43.94 -4.77 -27.70
C GLY A 72 -43.57 -4.49 -26.24
N VAL A 73 -42.47 -5.09 -25.73
CA VAL A 73 -42.01 -4.85 -24.34
C VAL A 73 -41.47 -3.43 -24.20
N GLY A 74 -42.09 -2.65 -23.33
CA GLY A 74 -41.72 -1.26 -23.07
C GLY A 74 -40.36 -1.11 -22.36
N THR A 75 -39.71 0.05 -22.55
CA THR A 75 -38.44 0.37 -21.92
C THR A 75 -38.46 0.27 -20.38
N TRP A 76 -39.56 0.73 -19.77
CA TRP A 76 -39.73 0.69 -18.31
C TRP A 76 -39.86 -0.75 -17.77
N THR A 77 -40.50 -1.65 -18.49
CA THR A 77 -40.61 -3.06 -18.12
C THR A 77 -39.23 -3.74 -18.12
N MET A 78 -38.34 -3.35 -19.04
CA MET A 78 -36.95 -3.85 -19.08
C MET A 78 -36.08 -3.27 -17.98
N LEU A 79 -36.37 -2.03 -17.55
CA LEU A 79 -35.60 -1.35 -16.50
C LEU A 79 -36.02 -1.75 -15.09
N TRP A 80 -37.27 -2.14 -14.89
CA TRP A 80 -37.83 -2.43 -13.57
C TRP A 80 -37.00 -3.45 -12.75
N PRO A 81 -36.58 -4.62 -13.28
CA PRO A 81 -35.77 -5.59 -12.54
C PRO A 81 -34.40 -5.03 -12.13
N VAL A 82 -33.82 -4.18 -12.97
CA VAL A 82 -32.55 -3.53 -12.74
C VAL A 82 -32.64 -2.47 -11.64
N LEU A 83 -33.74 -1.70 -11.63
CA LEU A 83 -34.02 -0.72 -10.57
C LEU A 83 -34.29 -1.41 -9.23
N LEU A 84 -35.00 -2.53 -9.24
CA LEU A 84 -35.21 -3.33 -8.03
C LEU A 84 -33.90 -3.83 -7.45
N LEU A 85 -33.01 -4.35 -8.30
CA LEU A 85 -31.66 -4.73 -7.89
C LEU A 85 -30.91 -3.52 -7.32
N GLY A 86 -30.96 -2.37 -8.01
CA GLY A 86 -30.36 -1.12 -7.54
C GLY A 86 -30.89 -0.67 -6.19
N LEU A 87 -32.18 -0.83 -5.94
CA LEU A 87 -32.83 -0.50 -4.66
C LEU A 87 -32.35 -1.41 -3.53
N VAL A 88 -32.27 -2.72 -3.76
CA VAL A 88 -31.73 -3.68 -2.77
C VAL A 88 -30.29 -3.38 -2.43
N LEU A 89 -29.46 -3.13 -3.45
CA LEU A 89 -28.04 -2.79 -3.23
C LEU A 89 -27.87 -1.43 -2.53
N THR A 90 -28.76 -0.47 -2.81
CA THR A 90 -28.81 0.81 -2.09
C THR A 90 -29.13 0.60 -0.62
N GLY A 91 -30.12 -0.22 -0.28
CA GLY A 91 -30.45 -0.57 1.09
C GLY A 91 -29.25 -1.20 1.82
N SER A 92 -28.56 -2.13 1.17
CA SER A 92 -27.33 -2.73 1.71
C SER A 92 -26.21 -1.69 1.92
N THR A 93 -26.04 -0.78 0.96
CA THR A 93 -25.02 0.26 1.05
C THR A 93 -25.34 1.31 2.13
N ILE A 94 -26.63 1.64 2.33
CA ILE A 94 -27.10 2.50 3.42
C ILE A 94 -26.72 1.86 4.77
N TYR A 95 -27.03 0.58 4.95
CA TYR A 95 -26.68 -0.14 6.18
C TYR A 95 -25.16 -0.13 6.45
N ILE A 96 -24.37 -0.46 5.42
CA ILE A 96 -22.90 -0.46 5.53
C ILE A 96 -22.38 0.94 5.87
N GLN A 97 -22.82 1.98 5.19
CA GLN A 97 -22.34 3.35 5.37
C GLN A 97 -22.74 3.98 6.71
N LEU A 98 -23.93 3.63 7.22
CA LEU A 98 -24.45 4.25 8.44
C LEU A 98 -24.05 3.51 9.71
N LYS A 99 -23.80 2.19 9.62
CA LYS A 99 -23.49 1.34 10.79
C LYS A 99 -22.10 0.74 10.71
N GLU A 100 -21.82 -0.08 9.71
CA GLU A 100 -20.60 -0.88 9.64
C GLU A 100 -19.31 -0.03 9.46
N VAL A 101 -19.35 1.01 8.61
CA VAL A 101 -18.19 1.87 8.35
C VAL A 101 -17.78 2.68 9.59
N PRO A 102 -18.70 3.33 10.34
CA PRO A 102 -18.35 4.00 11.58
C PRO A 102 -17.83 3.04 12.67
N GLU A 103 -18.48 1.87 12.84
CA GLU A 103 -18.05 0.86 13.81
C GLU A 103 -16.63 0.37 13.48
N ALA A 104 -16.38 0.03 12.23
CA ALA A 104 -15.07 -0.37 11.74
C ALA A 104 -14.00 0.71 11.93
N ALA A 105 -14.33 1.98 11.69
CA ALA A 105 -13.41 3.09 11.89
C ALA A 105 -13.05 3.28 13.38
N ARG A 106 -14.01 3.12 14.28
CA ARG A 106 -13.78 3.16 15.74
C ARG A 106 -12.93 2.01 16.23
N ASP A 107 -13.20 0.80 15.75
CA ASP A 107 -12.43 -0.38 16.14
C ASP A 107 -10.99 -0.29 15.62
N LEU A 108 -10.81 0.21 14.41
CA LEU A 108 -9.48 0.48 13.86
C LEU A 108 -8.71 1.52 14.70
N GLU A 109 -9.37 2.60 15.11
CA GLU A 109 -8.79 3.63 15.95
C GLU A 109 -8.41 3.08 17.33
N LYS A 110 -9.30 2.30 17.98
CA LYS A 110 -9.01 1.64 19.26
C LYS A 110 -7.80 0.71 19.15
N VAL A 111 -7.78 -0.14 18.13
CA VAL A 111 -6.68 -1.09 17.93
C VAL A 111 -5.37 -0.35 17.64
N ALA A 112 -5.41 0.72 16.84
CA ALA A 112 -4.24 1.55 16.56
C ALA A 112 -3.70 2.23 17.83
N LEU A 113 -4.60 2.77 18.67
CA LEU A 113 -4.23 3.39 19.94
C LEU A 113 -3.71 2.36 20.96
N GLN A 114 -4.34 1.20 21.05
CA GLN A 114 -3.85 0.09 21.89
C GLN A 114 -2.47 -0.41 21.45
N GLY A 115 -2.25 -0.55 20.14
CA GLY A 115 -0.96 -0.89 19.58
C GLY A 115 0.11 0.17 19.87
N ALA A 116 -0.26 1.45 19.80
CA ALA A 116 0.62 2.54 20.17
C ALA A 116 0.97 2.52 21.68
N LEU A 117 -0.01 2.24 22.55
CA LEU A 117 0.24 2.07 23.99
C LEU A 117 1.15 0.88 24.28
N ALA A 118 0.90 -0.27 23.68
CA ALA A 118 1.75 -1.45 23.84
C ALA A 118 3.20 -1.20 23.41
N LYS A 119 3.39 -0.39 22.36
CA LYS A 119 4.72 0.06 21.94
C LYS A 119 5.36 1.02 22.94
N LEU A 120 4.58 1.84 23.64
CA LEU A 120 5.07 2.75 24.68
C LEU A 120 5.41 2.02 26.00
N ASP A 121 4.82 0.86 26.25
CA ASP A 121 5.15 0.01 27.40
C ASP A 121 6.48 -0.72 27.23
N SER A 122 6.91 -0.94 25.99
CA SER A 122 8.24 -1.50 25.65
C SER A 122 8.86 -0.76 24.46
N PRO A 123 9.22 0.54 24.62
CA PRO A 123 9.54 1.41 23.50
C PRO A 123 10.92 1.18 22.90
N VAL A 124 11.82 0.47 23.58
CA VAL A 124 13.22 0.37 23.17
C VAL A 124 13.59 -1.06 22.84
N ASP A 125 14.02 -1.27 21.61
CA ASP A 125 14.59 -2.54 21.16
C ASP A 125 16.08 -2.59 21.52
N PRO A 126 16.58 -3.69 22.13
CA PRO A 126 18.01 -3.83 22.42
C PRO A 126 18.88 -3.68 21.16
N ARG A 127 20.03 -3.06 21.30
CA ARG A 127 21.02 -2.79 20.24
C ARG A 127 20.51 -1.89 19.11
N SER A 128 19.50 -1.09 19.35
CA SER A 128 18.98 -0.10 18.41
C SER A 128 18.81 1.27 19.05
N PHE A 129 18.92 2.34 18.26
CA PHE A 129 18.55 3.67 18.69
C PHE A 129 17.04 3.85 18.55
N THR A 130 16.39 4.27 19.61
CA THR A 130 14.98 4.62 19.63
C THR A 130 14.84 6.10 19.88
N THR A 131 14.11 6.80 19.01
CA THR A 131 13.85 8.23 19.16
C THR A 131 12.50 8.42 19.83
N LEU A 132 12.51 9.06 20.98
CA LEU A 132 11.32 9.58 21.68
C LEU A 132 11.27 11.11 21.56
N PRO A 133 10.13 11.77 21.79
CA PRO A 133 10.06 13.23 21.73
C PRO A 133 11.07 13.88 22.69
N GLY A 134 12.09 14.54 22.14
CA GLY A 134 13.17 15.19 22.88
C GLY A 134 14.32 14.30 23.34
N TYR A 135 14.26 12.97 23.12
CA TYR A 135 15.30 12.04 23.57
C TYR A 135 15.63 10.99 22.51
N VAL A 136 16.92 10.61 22.46
CA VAL A 136 17.41 9.44 21.70
C VAL A 136 17.96 8.45 22.71
N ILE A 137 17.43 7.24 22.74
CA ILE A 137 17.77 6.21 23.72
C ILE A 137 18.41 5.03 22.98
N TYR A 138 19.53 4.54 23.51
CA TYR A 138 20.14 3.28 23.09
C TYR A 138 20.25 2.35 24.28
N VAL A 139 19.86 1.10 24.09
CA VAL A 139 19.99 0.05 25.10
C VAL A 139 20.82 -1.07 24.51
N ARG A 140 21.93 -1.44 25.17
CA ARG A 140 22.80 -2.50 24.67
C ARG A 140 22.25 -3.89 24.93
N ASP A 141 21.82 -4.15 26.16
CA ASP A 141 21.34 -5.43 26.62
C ASP A 141 19.96 -5.23 27.26
N GLY A 142 19.05 -6.17 27.10
CA GLY A 142 17.75 -6.06 27.72
C GLY A 142 16.85 -7.23 27.41
N ASP A 143 15.93 -7.50 28.33
CA ASP A 143 14.81 -8.40 28.10
C ASP A 143 13.56 -7.58 27.82
N LYS A 144 13.09 -7.65 26.57
CA LYS A 144 11.91 -6.94 26.10
C LYS A 144 10.64 -7.41 26.84
N ALA A 145 10.60 -8.70 27.24
CA ALA A 145 9.45 -9.27 27.93
C ALA A 145 9.33 -8.80 29.40
N GLN A 146 10.47 -8.51 30.03
CA GLN A 146 10.54 -8.03 31.40
C GLN A 146 10.67 -6.50 31.51
N GLY A 147 10.86 -5.79 30.40
CA GLY A 147 11.04 -4.34 30.37
C GLY A 147 12.31 -3.87 31.09
N THR A 148 13.32 -4.75 31.24
CA THR A 148 14.58 -4.43 31.90
C THR A 148 15.67 -4.14 30.88
N TRP A 149 16.45 -3.10 31.12
CA TRP A 149 17.51 -2.62 30.24
C TRP A 149 18.87 -2.67 30.93
N GLY A 150 19.88 -3.06 30.18
CA GLY A 150 21.27 -3.00 30.61
C GLY A 150 22.10 -2.08 29.73
N ARG A 151 22.97 -1.30 30.33
CA ARG A 151 23.86 -0.34 29.64
C ARG A 151 23.09 0.61 28.73
N VAL A 152 22.53 1.64 29.35
CA VAL A 152 21.62 2.62 28.71
C VAL A 152 22.39 3.88 28.39
N PHE A 153 22.25 4.38 27.18
CA PHE A 153 22.71 5.70 26.75
C PHE A 153 21.51 6.52 26.31
N ILE A 154 21.38 7.74 26.83
CA ILE A 154 20.30 8.66 26.52
C ILE A 154 20.87 10.00 26.14
N TYR A 155 20.51 10.49 24.99
CA TYR A 155 20.77 11.83 24.52
C TYR A 155 19.46 12.63 24.53
N GLY A 156 19.45 13.77 25.20
CA GLY A 156 18.30 14.66 25.27
C GLY A 156 18.68 16.08 24.84
N GLN A 157 17.83 16.70 24.03
CA GLN A 157 17.94 18.11 23.69
C GLN A 157 16.78 18.86 24.32
N GLN A 158 17.10 19.82 25.18
CA GLN A 158 16.11 20.65 25.88
C GLN A 158 15.62 21.80 24.97
N PRO A 159 14.46 22.41 25.24
CA PRO A 159 13.95 23.56 24.48
C PRO A 159 14.87 24.79 24.46
N ASP A 160 15.78 24.93 25.46
CA ASP A 160 16.82 25.95 25.56
C ASP A 160 18.07 25.63 24.72
N HIS A 161 18.03 24.59 23.87
CA HIS A 161 19.14 24.05 23.10
C HIS A 161 20.30 23.49 23.96
N SER A 162 20.14 23.35 25.27
CA SER A 162 21.10 22.62 26.09
C SER A 162 20.99 21.12 25.80
N THR A 163 22.15 20.44 25.81
CA THR A 163 22.23 19.00 25.59
C THR A 163 22.42 18.28 26.91
N GLN A 164 21.66 17.23 27.16
CA GLN A 164 21.79 16.35 28.31
C GLN A 164 22.11 14.94 27.85
N ILE A 165 23.12 14.33 28.46
CA ILE A 165 23.49 12.95 28.18
C ILE A 165 23.47 12.19 29.49
N PHE A 166 22.71 11.08 29.51
CA PHE A 166 22.68 10.16 30.64
C PHE A 166 23.22 8.82 30.19
N THR A 167 24.14 8.28 30.97
CA THR A 167 24.62 6.91 30.81
C THR A 167 24.35 6.15 32.09
N ALA A 168 23.83 4.93 32.02
CA ALA A 168 23.44 4.16 33.19
C ALA A 168 23.74 2.67 33.01
N ARG A 169 24.04 1.99 34.11
CA ARG A 169 24.28 0.55 34.15
C ARG A 169 23.03 -0.24 33.87
N SER A 170 21.89 0.19 34.38
CA SER A 170 20.58 -0.43 34.12
C SER A 170 19.47 0.61 34.11
N GLY A 171 18.37 0.25 33.48
CA GLY A 171 17.18 1.09 33.41
C GLY A 171 15.91 0.27 33.20
N ARG A 172 14.76 0.92 33.44
CA ARG A 172 13.44 0.41 33.09
C ARG A 172 12.51 1.57 32.85
N ILE A 173 11.48 1.34 32.04
CA ILE A 173 10.32 2.24 31.98
C ILE A 173 9.26 1.72 32.92
N ASP A 174 8.81 2.60 33.79
CA ASP A 174 7.66 2.37 34.64
C ASP A 174 6.49 3.16 34.06
N SER A 175 5.52 2.42 33.47
CA SER A 175 4.36 2.99 32.78
C SER A 175 3.12 2.91 33.69
N SER A 176 3.23 3.33 34.93
CA SER A 176 2.11 3.37 35.86
C SER A 176 1.33 4.68 35.68
N GLY A 177 0.10 4.60 35.16
CA GLY A 177 -0.79 5.75 35.00
C GLY A 177 -0.64 6.50 33.67
N ASP A 178 -0.83 7.80 33.68
CA ASP A 178 -0.84 8.67 32.48
C ASP A 178 0.56 9.08 32.02
N GLN A 179 1.59 8.87 32.83
CA GLN A 179 2.97 9.25 32.54
C GLN A 179 3.87 8.02 32.47
N SER A 180 4.87 8.10 31.62
CA SER A 180 5.96 7.11 31.58
C SER A 180 7.14 7.67 32.35
N GLU A 181 7.54 6.98 33.40
CA GLU A 181 8.75 7.31 34.18
C GLU A 181 9.90 6.41 33.74
N LEU A 182 11.03 7.04 33.47
CA LEU A 182 12.27 6.34 33.24
C LEU A 182 13.02 6.23 34.56
N VAL A 183 13.27 5.01 34.99
CA VAL A 183 14.05 4.71 36.21
C VAL A 183 15.40 4.17 35.79
N LEU A 184 16.45 4.92 36.06
CA LEU A 184 17.82 4.57 35.76
C LEU A 184 18.60 4.29 37.05
N THR A 185 19.58 3.36 37.00
CA THR A 185 20.41 2.99 38.15
C THR A 185 21.88 3.11 37.78
N ASP A 186 22.70 3.60 38.69
CA ASP A 186 24.14 3.95 38.51
C ASP A 186 24.30 4.88 37.31
N VAL A 187 23.87 6.12 37.48
CA VAL A 187 23.72 7.10 36.40
C VAL A 187 24.83 8.13 36.45
N LEU A 188 25.44 8.37 35.29
CA LEU A 188 26.26 9.54 35.03
C LEU A 188 25.50 10.49 34.12
N GLY A 189 25.06 11.63 34.64
CA GLY A 189 24.41 12.71 33.90
C GLY A 189 25.44 13.80 33.55
N THR A 190 25.42 14.24 32.31
CA THR A 190 26.26 15.34 31.83
C THR A 190 25.38 16.34 31.08
N ARG A 191 25.41 17.61 31.51
CA ARG A 191 24.72 18.71 30.85
C ARG A 191 25.72 19.65 30.17
N PHE A 192 25.43 19.96 28.92
CA PHE A 192 26.20 20.87 28.08
C PHE A 192 25.40 22.15 27.84
N PRO A 193 25.98 23.33 28.00
CA PRO A 193 25.32 24.60 27.73
C PRO A 193 25.00 24.75 26.23
N PRO A 194 24.01 25.58 25.87
CA PRO A 194 23.70 25.85 24.48
C PRO A 194 24.90 26.47 23.76
N PRO A 195 25.09 26.21 22.45
CA PRO A 195 26.26 26.64 21.68
C PRO A 195 26.39 28.17 21.60
N GLU A 196 25.30 28.92 21.77
CA GLU A 196 25.29 30.39 21.68
C GLU A 196 25.61 31.11 23.00
N SER A 197 25.74 30.41 24.13
CA SER A 197 26.05 31.09 25.40
C SER A 197 27.48 31.62 25.43
N GLN A 198 27.61 32.95 25.33
CA GLN A 198 28.92 33.67 25.45
C GLN A 198 29.43 33.77 26.90
N THR A 199 28.58 33.47 27.87
CA THR A 199 28.92 33.43 29.29
C THR A 199 29.50 32.06 29.65
N LYS A 200 30.51 32.01 30.51
CA LYS A 200 31.26 30.81 31.01
C LYS A 200 30.52 29.49 30.74
N LYS A 201 31.04 28.67 29.83
CA LYS A 201 30.50 27.32 29.54
C LYS A 201 30.68 26.47 30.80
N GLU A 202 29.63 26.40 31.60
CA GLU A 202 29.61 25.59 32.83
C GLU A 202 29.10 24.19 32.46
N TYR A 203 29.97 23.22 32.52
CA TYR A 203 29.62 21.81 32.31
C TYR A 203 29.24 21.23 33.67
N VAL A 204 28.08 20.63 33.76
CA VAL A 204 27.62 19.97 34.99
C VAL A 204 27.69 18.47 34.79
N VAL A 205 28.48 17.81 35.62
CA VAL A 205 28.58 16.33 35.67
C VAL A 205 28.05 15.90 37.03
N GLU A 206 27.02 15.04 36.99
CA GLU A 206 26.33 14.55 38.18
C GLU A 206 26.32 13.02 38.16
N ARG A 207 26.67 12.42 39.31
CA ARG A 207 26.53 10.97 39.48
C ARG A 207 25.48 10.69 40.54
N SER A 208 24.56 9.78 40.21
CA SER A 208 23.43 9.39 41.07
C SER A 208 23.28 7.88 41.06
N ASP A 209 23.00 7.29 42.22
CA ASP A 209 22.68 5.86 42.32
C ASP A 209 21.38 5.52 41.64
N GLN A 210 20.39 6.42 41.68
CA GLN A 210 19.12 6.26 41.01
C GLN A 210 18.60 7.61 40.52
N LEU A 211 18.18 7.66 39.26
CA LEU A 211 17.54 8.81 38.64
C LEU A 211 16.17 8.41 38.12
N ARG A 212 15.16 9.20 38.48
CA ARG A 212 13.80 9.07 37.95
C ARG A 212 13.43 10.36 37.27
N PHE A 213 12.96 10.28 36.05
CA PHE A 213 12.41 11.43 35.36
C PHE A 213 11.24 11.03 34.43
N SER A 214 10.27 11.92 34.34
CA SER A 214 9.13 11.73 33.47
C SER A 214 9.54 12.01 32.02
N ILE A 215 9.21 11.07 31.14
CA ILE A 215 9.34 11.26 29.69
C ILE A 215 7.96 11.47 29.11
N ASN A 216 7.80 12.56 28.35
CA ASN A 216 6.59 12.76 27.58
C ASN A 216 6.57 11.80 26.38
N THR A 217 6.03 10.61 26.58
CA THR A 217 5.85 9.60 25.53
C THR A 217 4.59 9.84 24.70
N GLY A 218 3.78 10.84 25.04
CA GLY A 218 2.44 11.03 24.46
C GLY A 218 1.41 10.04 25.01
N ARG A 219 1.75 9.26 26.06
CA ARG A 219 0.85 8.27 26.67
C ARG A 219 -0.42 8.93 27.22
N ALA A 220 -0.27 10.06 27.91
CA ALA A 220 -1.41 10.83 28.43
C ALA A 220 -2.38 11.24 27.33
N ASP A 221 -1.87 11.75 26.20
CA ASP A 221 -2.69 12.10 25.04
C ASP A 221 -3.42 10.90 24.45
N ILE A 222 -2.73 9.75 24.37
CA ILE A 222 -3.33 8.50 23.88
C ILE A 222 -4.38 7.98 24.85
N MET A 223 -4.10 7.97 26.15
CA MET A 223 -5.04 7.56 27.17
C MET A 223 -6.24 8.51 27.22
N GLN A 224 -6.02 9.80 27.10
CA GLN A 224 -7.06 10.80 27.00
C GLN A 224 -7.94 10.58 25.75
N ARG A 225 -7.35 10.29 24.60
CA ARG A 225 -8.10 9.94 23.37
C ARG A 225 -8.87 8.63 23.51
N LEU A 226 -8.35 7.65 24.24
CA LEU A 226 -9.07 6.40 24.53
C LEU A 226 -10.22 6.61 25.52
N SER A 227 -10.05 7.50 26.50
CA SER A 227 -11.05 7.80 27.54
C SER A 227 -12.07 8.86 27.06
N GLN A 228 -11.63 9.85 26.32
CA GLN A 228 -12.51 10.85 25.73
C GLN A 228 -13.10 10.31 24.44
N ARG A 229 -14.42 10.38 24.31
CA ARG A 229 -15.17 10.12 23.06
C ARG A 229 -14.90 11.16 21.96
N ASP A 230 -13.71 11.74 21.95
CA ASP A 230 -13.31 12.68 20.89
C ASP A 230 -12.86 11.87 19.64
N VAL A 231 -13.83 11.11 19.15
CA VAL A 231 -13.71 10.23 18.00
C VAL A 231 -13.63 11.12 16.76
N ASN A 232 -12.71 10.82 15.87
CA ASN A 232 -12.63 11.42 14.54
C ASN A 232 -14.04 11.54 13.96
N ALA A 233 -14.40 12.68 13.40
CA ALA A 233 -15.75 12.91 12.87
C ALA A 233 -16.19 11.85 11.85
N ASP A 234 -15.22 11.22 11.16
CA ASP A 234 -15.44 10.09 10.24
C ASP A 234 -15.80 8.76 10.94
N ALA A 235 -15.56 8.62 12.25
CA ALA A 235 -15.90 7.43 13.04
C ALA A 235 -17.18 7.60 13.86
N LEU A 236 -17.83 8.78 13.80
CA LEU A 236 -19.08 9.04 14.49
C LEU A 236 -20.26 8.32 13.84
N ASP A 237 -21.17 7.82 14.69
CA ASP A 237 -22.42 7.25 14.25
C ASP A 237 -23.39 8.30 13.70
N TRP A 238 -24.46 7.81 13.07
CA TRP A 238 -25.53 8.67 12.58
C TRP A 238 -26.16 9.51 13.70
N SER A 239 -26.39 8.94 14.88
CA SER A 239 -26.93 9.62 16.04
C SER A 239 -26.01 10.74 16.50
N ASP A 240 -24.72 10.44 16.70
CA ASP A 240 -23.72 11.38 17.19
C ASP A 240 -23.51 12.55 16.20
N LEU A 241 -23.46 12.24 14.89
CA LEU A 241 -23.38 13.27 13.85
C LEU A 241 -24.62 14.18 13.87
N ARG A 242 -25.81 13.61 14.05
CA ARG A 242 -27.06 14.38 14.12
C ARG A 242 -27.12 15.26 15.35
N ASP A 243 -26.61 14.78 16.48
CA ASP A 243 -26.56 15.56 17.71
C ASP A 243 -25.55 16.71 17.62
N ARG A 244 -24.39 16.51 16.98
CA ARG A 244 -23.43 17.60 16.65
C ARG A 244 -24.07 18.64 15.71
N VAL A 245 -24.83 18.21 14.72
CA VAL A 245 -25.58 19.14 13.85
C VAL A 245 -26.59 19.95 14.64
N ARG A 246 -27.33 19.32 15.57
CA ARG A 246 -28.31 20.00 16.44
C ARG A 246 -27.68 20.97 17.45
N ALA A 247 -26.48 20.63 17.93
CA ALA A 247 -25.73 21.48 18.85
C ALA A 247 -25.27 22.81 18.21
N GLY A 248 -25.19 22.87 16.87
CA GLY A 248 -24.96 24.10 16.11
C GLY A 248 -23.61 24.78 16.31
N LYS A 249 -22.66 24.13 17.00
CA LYS A 249 -21.32 24.69 17.23
C LYS A 249 -20.47 24.61 15.96
N GLU A 250 -20.19 25.75 15.35
CA GLU A 250 -19.23 25.81 14.23
C GLU A 250 -17.77 25.73 14.77
N PRO A 251 -16.82 25.05 14.11
CA PRO A 251 -16.91 24.40 12.79
C PRO A 251 -17.42 22.95 12.79
N GLU A 252 -17.62 22.33 13.95
CA GLU A 252 -17.97 20.89 14.09
C GLU A 252 -19.30 20.53 13.44
N ALA A 253 -20.32 21.39 13.58
CA ALA A 253 -21.63 21.18 12.98
C ALA A 253 -21.56 21.15 11.44
N ARG A 254 -20.74 22.03 10.84
CA ARG A 254 -20.54 22.09 9.38
C ARG A 254 -19.86 20.83 8.87
N GLU A 255 -18.87 20.33 9.60
CA GLU A 255 -18.18 19.08 9.22
C GLU A 255 -19.11 17.86 9.39
N ALA A 256 -19.90 17.80 10.46
CA ALA A 256 -20.88 16.75 10.67
C ALA A 256 -21.94 16.72 9.55
N ILE A 257 -22.47 17.87 9.12
CA ILE A 257 -23.40 17.99 7.97
C ILE A 257 -22.76 17.44 6.70
N ARG A 258 -21.53 17.81 6.41
CA ARG A 258 -20.78 17.37 5.23
C ARG A 258 -20.60 15.85 5.21
N ILE A 259 -20.17 15.25 6.33
CA ILE A 259 -19.96 13.80 6.45
C ILE A 259 -21.27 13.04 6.28
N LEU A 260 -22.33 13.53 6.91
CA LEU A 260 -23.67 12.94 6.83
C LEU A 260 -24.18 12.90 5.39
N ASN A 261 -24.06 14.03 4.68
CA ASN A 261 -24.48 14.13 3.27
C ASN A 261 -23.58 13.29 2.35
N ARG A 262 -22.26 13.20 2.63
CA ARG A 262 -21.36 12.33 1.87
C ARG A 262 -21.76 10.86 2.00
N ARG A 263 -22.01 10.38 3.21
CA ARG A 263 -22.40 8.98 3.47
C ARG A 263 -23.71 8.64 2.79
N THR A 264 -24.70 9.52 2.90
CA THR A 264 -26.01 9.31 2.24
C THR A 264 -25.90 9.38 0.72
N ALA A 265 -25.18 10.35 0.15
CA ALA A 265 -25.01 10.47 -1.29
C ALA A 265 -24.31 9.24 -1.91
N LEU A 266 -23.25 8.72 -1.25
CA LEU A 266 -22.58 7.50 -1.67
C LEU A 266 -23.47 6.25 -1.53
N ALA A 267 -24.32 6.21 -0.49
CA ALA A 267 -25.25 5.11 -0.29
C ALA A 267 -26.32 5.03 -1.39
N PHE A 268 -26.72 6.15 -1.98
CA PHE A 268 -27.66 6.20 -3.12
C PHE A 268 -27.01 5.94 -4.47
N ALA A 269 -25.68 5.89 -4.57
CA ALA A 269 -24.98 5.67 -5.83
C ALA A 269 -25.38 4.38 -6.57
N PRO A 270 -25.61 3.21 -5.94
CA PRO A 270 -26.05 2.00 -6.64
C PRO A 270 -27.37 2.18 -7.40
N LEU A 271 -28.35 2.89 -6.81
CA LEU A 271 -29.62 3.16 -7.47
C LEU A 271 -29.44 4.05 -8.71
N VAL A 272 -28.68 5.12 -8.57
CA VAL A 272 -28.41 6.06 -9.67
C VAL A 272 -27.58 5.38 -10.76
N PHE A 273 -26.64 4.54 -10.39
CA PHE A 273 -25.84 3.75 -11.34
C PHE A 273 -26.68 2.68 -12.04
N SER A 274 -27.66 2.07 -11.37
CA SER A 274 -28.57 1.13 -12.02
C SER A 274 -29.40 1.81 -13.09
N LEU A 275 -29.87 3.02 -12.83
CA LEU A 275 -30.62 3.82 -13.80
C LEU A 275 -29.75 4.25 -14.99
N LEU A 276 -28.52 4.75 -14.72
CA LEU A 276 -27.57 5.13 -15.75
C LEU A 276 -27.17 3.94 -16.61
N ALA A 277 -26.83 2.81 -15.98
CA ALA A 277 -26.43 1.59 -16.67
C ALA A 277 -27.56 1.05 -17.55
N GLY A 278 -28.79 1.08 -17.06
CA GLY A 278 -29.98 0.72 -17.84
C GLY A 278 -30.19 1.65 -19.03
N ALA A 279 -30.09 2.97 -18.82
CA ALA A 279 -30.22 3.98 -19.88
C ALA A 279 -29.15 3.83 -20.98
N LEU A 280 -27.93 3.58 -20.61
CA LEU A 280 -26.79 3.36 -21.52
C LEU A 280 -26.89 1.98 -22.19
N GLY A 281 -27.17 0.93 -21.42
CA GLY A 281 -27.18 -0.46 -21.88
C GLY A 281 -28.25 -0.71 -22.96
N LEU A 282 -29.42 -0.14 -22.80
CA LEU A 282 -30.51 -0.22 -23.79
C LEU A 282 -30.21 0.48 -25.12
N ARG A 283 -29.15 1.31 -25.20
CA ARG A 283 -28.71 2.06 -26.38
C ARG A 283 -27.54 1.45 -27.13
N ILE A 284 -26.80 0.52 -26.50
CA ILE A 284 -25.68 -0.17 -27.11
C ILE A 284 -26.23 -1.16 -28.15
N ARG A 285 -26.37 -0.71 -29.40
CA ARG A 285 -26.96 -1.52 -30.46
C ARG A 285 -26.02 -2.56 -31.10
N ARG A 286 -24.69 -2.36 -31.10
CA ARG A 286 -23.70 -3.23 -31.75
C ARG A 286 -22.31 -3.17 -31.13
N GLY A 287 -22.16 -2.68 -29.89
CA GLY A 287 -20.89 -2.67 -29.19
C GLY A 287 -20.61 -4.05 -28.60
N GLY A 288 -19.44 -4.62 -28.89
CA GLY A 288 -19.03 -5.86 -28.25
C GLY A 288 -18.95 -5.71 -26.72
N ARG A 289 -18.81 -6.83 -25.98
CA ARG A 289 -18.73 -6.86 -24.49
C ARG A 289 -17.71 -5.89 -23.89
N SER A 290 -16.64 -5.58 -24.63
CA SER A 290 -15.63 -4.59 -24.22
C SER A 290 -16.15 -3.16 -24.10
N THR A 291 -17.15 -2.78 -24.92
CA THR A 291 -17.74 -1.43 -24.88
C THR A 291 -18.46 -1.15 -23.57
N GLY A 292 -19.18 -2.14 -23.02
CA GLY A 292 -19.83 -2.01 -21.71
C GLY A 292 -18.83 -1.84 -20.57
N ILE A 293 -17.72 -2.55 -20.60
CA ILE A 293 -16.66 -2.44 -19.58
C ILE A 293 -15.98 -1.08 -19.64
N ILE A 294 -15.59 -0.62 -20.84
CA ILE A 294 -14.94 0.69 -20.99
C ILE A 294 -15.89 1.82 -20.55
N LEU A 295 -17.15 1.74 -20.95
CA LEU A 295 -18.14 2.76 -20.61
C LEU A 295 -18.44 2.79 -19.12
N SER A 296 -18.48 1.61 -18.44
CA SER A 296 -18.65 1.55 -16.99
C SER A 296 -17.44 2.15 -16.26
N LEU A 297 -16.24 1.87 -16.75
CA LEU A 297 -15.02 2.43 -16.17
C LEU A 297 -15.00 3.95 -16.27
N VAL A 298 -15.27 4.50 -17.47
CA VAL A 298 -15.32 5.96 -17.69
C VAL A 298 -16.38 6.61 -16.81
N ALA A 299 -17.58 6.04 -16.74
CA ALA A 299 -18.68 6.60 -15.93
C ALA A 299 -18.32 6.61 -14.43
N VAL A 300 -17.68 5.55 -13.93
CA VAL A 300 -17.21 5.46 -12.54
C VAL A 300 -16.14 6.49 -12.25
N VAL A 301 -15.13 6.60 -13.13
CA VAL A 301 -14.05 7.61 -12.98
C VAL A 301 -14.63 9.01 -12.90
N VAL A 302 -15.50 9.36 -13.82
CA VAL A 302 -16.17 10.67 -13.88
C VAL A 302 -16.99 10.93 -12.61
N TYR A 303 -17.78 9.95 -12.17
CA TYR A 303 -18.58 10.07 -10.96
C TYR A 303 -17.71 10.37 -9.72
N TYR A 304 -16.65 9.57 -9.49
CA TYR A 304 -15.80 9.77 -8.31
C TYR A 304 -15.00 11.07 -8.38
N LEU A 305 -14.55 11.49 -9.57
CA LEU A 305 -13.90 12.79 -9.74
C LEU A 305 -14.85 13.96 -9.41
N ILE A 306 -16.10 13.89 -9.86
CA ILE A 306 -17.12 14.90 -9.54
C ILE A 306 -17.46 14.85 -8.04
N SER A 307 -17.53 13.67 -7.44
CA SER A 307 -17.75 13.50 -6.00
C SER A 307 -16.65 14.14 -5.16
N LEU A 308 -15.38 13.92 -5.55
CA LEU A 308 -14.22 14.55 -4.90
C LEU A 308 -14.22 16.07 -5.07
N LEU A 309 -14.54 16.56 -6.26
CA LEU A 309 -14.71 17.99 -6.52
C LEU A 309 -15.80 18.61 -5.63
N GLY A 310 -16.98 17.99 -5.59
CA GLY A 310 -18.09 18.46 -4.77
C GLY A 310 -17.75 18.49 -3.27
N GLU A 311 -17.08 17.46 -2.78
CA GLU A 311 -16.62 17.40 -1.39
C GLU A 311 -15.56 18.48 -1.09
N SER A 312 -14.63 18.71 -2.02
CA SER A 312 -13.61 19.75 -1.90
C SER A 312 -14.22 21.15 -1.83
N LEU A 313 -15.14 21.45 -2.73
CA LEU A 313 -15.83 22.74 -2.78
C LEU A 313 -16.66 22.99 -1.50
N ALA A 314 -17.28 21.94 -0.96
CA ALA A 314 -17.99 22.02 0.33
C ALA A 314 -17.04 22.24 1.52
N ARG A 315 -15.83 21.67 1.48
CA ARG A 315 -14.81 21.81 2.52
C ARG A 315 -14.20 23.22 2.52
N VAL A 316 -13.90 23.76 1.35
CA VAL A 316 -13.39 25.14 1.18
C VAL A 316 -14.46 26.20 1.50
N GLY A 317 -15.74 25.79 1.51
CA GLY A 317 -16.86 26.71 1.82
C GLY A 317 -17.44 27.45 0.62
N THR A 318 -16.97 27.16 -0.61
CA THR A 318 -17.51 27.75 -1.84
C THR A 318 -18.90 27.21 -2.17
N VAL A 319 -19.20 25.98 -1.76
CA VAL A 319 -20.51 25.31 -1.92
C VAL A 319 -21.03 24.90 -0.55
N SER A 320 -22.34 24.95 -0.37
CA SER A 320 -22.97 24.48 0.86
C SER A 320 -22.63 23.00 1.15
N PRO A 321 -22.36 22.62 2.44
CA PRO A 321 -22.10 21.25 2.85
C PRO A 321 -23.28 20.31 2.61
N TYR A 322 -24.48 20.82 2.34
CA TYR A 322 -25.63 20.05 1.92
C TYR A 322 -25.59 19.68 0.42
N VAL A 323 -25.04 20.54 -0.44
CA VAL A 323 -25.10 20.36 -1.91
C VAL A 323 -23.85 19.68 -2.45
N GLY A 324 -22.65 20.05 -1.94
CA GLY A 324 -21.38 19.57 -2.46
C GLY A 324 -21.28 18.04 -2.57
N PRO A 325 -21.57 17.27 -1.52
CA PRO A 325 -21.50 15.80 -1.56
C PRO A 325 -22.50 15.14 -2.53
N TRP A 326 -23.63 15.79 -2.79
CA TRP A 326 -24.68 15.28 -3.70
C TRP A 326 -24.42 15.61 -5.18
N LEU A 327 -23.45 16.46 -5.50
CA LEU A 327 -23.21 16.95 -6.84
C LEU A 327 -23.02 15.82 -7.85
N ALA A 328 -22.22 14.82 -7.54
CA ALA A 328 -21.94 13.67 -8.41
C ALA A 328 -23.21 12.82 -8.62
N THR A 329 -23.93 12.53 -7.54
CA THR A 329 -25.16 11.74 -7.58
C THR A 329 -26.24 12.44 -8.36
N ALA A 330 -26.43 13.76 -8.16
CA ALA A 330 -27.39 14.58 -8.88
C ALA A 330 -27.07 14.71 -10.38
N MET A 331 -25.79 14.98 -10.73
CA MET A 331 -25.36 15.04 -12.14
C MET A 331 -25.54 13.70 -12.85
N THR A 332 -25.20 12.60 -12.18
CA THR A 332 -25.34 11.25 -12.75
C THR A 332 -26.82 10.88 -12.94
N LEU A 333 -27.65 11.25 -11.98
CA LEU A 333 -29.11 11.08 -12.09
C LEU A 333 -29.70 11.91 -13.24
N LEU A 334 -29.29 13.17 -13.34
CA LEU A 334 -29.71 14.06 -14.44
C LEU A 334 -29.28 13.49 -15.79
N LEU A 335 -28.05 13.03 -15.91
CA LEU A 335 -27.55 12.37 -17.13
C LEU A 335 -28.37 11.14 -17.48
N ALA A 336 -28.67 10.28 -16.49
CA ALA A 336 -29.47 9.08 -16.70
C ALA A 336 -30.90 9.42 -17.19
N ILE A 337 -31.56 10.41 -16.58
CA ILE A 337 -32.86 10.90 -16.98
C ILE A 337 -32.83 11.50 -18.39
N LEU A 338 -31.89 12.37 -18.69
CA LEU A 338 -31.72 12.95 -20.02
C LEU A 338 -31.50 11.87 -21.09
N LEU A 339 -30.71 10.85 -20.76
CA LEU A 339 -30.52 9.71 -21.62
C LEU A 339 -31.82 8.93 -21.84
N LEU A 340 -32.67 8.77 -20.87
CA LEU A 340 -33.96 8.08 -21.00
C LEU A 340 -34.96 8.91 -21.80
N LEU A 341 -35.07 10.21 -21.58
CA LEU A 341 -36.00 11.09 -22.23
C LEU A 341 -35.67 11.36 -23.72
N ARG A 342 -34.38 11.40 -24.06
CA ARG A 342 -33.94 11.70 -25.42
C ARG A 342 -33.98 10.46 -26.31
N ASN A 343 -35.11 10.25 -26.98
CA ASN A 343 -35.35 9.14 -27.91
C ASN A 343 -34.45 9.10 -29.15
N ARG A 344 -33.65 10.14 -29.40
CA ARG A 344 -32.70 10.24 -30.52
C ARG A 344 -31.33 10.73 -30.00
N VAL A 345 -30.46 9.80 -29.65
CA VAL A 345 -29.04 10.15 -29.48
C VAL A 345 -28.28 9.66 -30.71
N PRO A 346 -27.42 10.50 -31.33
CA PRO A 346 -26.51 10.04 -32.37
C PRO A 346 -25.70 8.86 -31.81
N SER A 347 -25.72 7.76 -32.55
CA SER A 347 -24.89 6.59 -32.23
C SER A 347 -23.43 7.07 -32.17
N PHE A 348 -22.85 7.12 -31.00
CA PHE A 348 -21.40 7.34 -30.85
C PHE A 348 -20.73 6.08 -31.41
N SER A 349 -20.47 6.13 -32.71
CA SER A 349 -19.78 5.07 -33.43
C SER A 349 -18.29 5.28 -33.21
N PHE A 350 -17.75 4.56 -32.23
CA PHE A 350 -16.29 4.42 -32.05
C PHE A 350 -15.62 3.74 -33.27
N ARG A 351 -16.40 3.50 -34.33
CA ARG A 351 -15.99 2.83 -35.55
C ARG A 351 -15.00 3.63 -36.41
N ARG A 352 -14.88 4.94 -36.18
CA ARG A 352 -13.93 5.76 -36.96
C ARG A 352 -12.45 5.57 -36.56
N PHE A 353 -12.16 5.05 -35.37
CA PHE A 353 -10.77 4.80 -34.95
C PHE A 353 -10.26 3.37 -35.28
N ALA A 354 -11.17 2.41 -35.49
CA ALA A 354 -10.80 1.03 -35.80
C ALA A 354 -10.97 0.64 -37.28
N GLN A 355 -11.63 1.45 -38.11
CA GLN A 355 -11.96 1.14 -39.50
C GLN A 355 -11.00 1.77 -40.54
N GLY A 356 -9.92 2.40 -40.11
CA GLY A 356 -8.92 2.95 -41.03
C GLY A 356 -8.16 1.93 -41.87
N ARG A 357 -8.26 0.62 -41.61
CA ARG A 357 -7.44 -0.38 -42.29
C ARG A 357 -8.07 -1.72 -42.70
N SER A 358 -9.32 -1.98 -42.36
CA SER A 358 -9.93 -3.32 -42.60
C SER A 358 -10.88 -3.43 -43.80
N GLY A 359 -11.16 -2.34 -44.50
CA GLY A 359 -12.18 -2.35 -45.56
C GLY A 359 -11.69 -2.63 -46.98
N LYS A 360 -10.39 -2.75 -47.22
CA LYS A 360 -9.84 -3.02 -48.54
C LYS A 360 -9.07 -4.35 -48.69
N GLU A 361 -8.81 -5.04 -47.58
CA GLU A 361 -8.08 -6.31 -47.63
C GLU A 361 -8.97 -7.56 -47.69
N GLU A 362 -10.23 -7.46 -47.29
CA GLU A 362 -11.13 -8.64 -47.28
C GLU A 362 -11.62 -9.05 -48.67
N SER A 363 -11.63 -8.15 -49.65
CA SER A 363 -12.05 -8.47 -51.02
C SER A 363 -10.94 -8.99 -51.93
N GLN A 364 -9.65 -8.84 -51.52
CA GLN A 364 -8.51 -9.36 -52.24
C GLN A 364 -7.86 -10.63 -51.63
N ALA A 365 -8.27 -10.97 -50.40
CA ALA A 365 -7.74 -12.16 -49.71
C ALA A 365 -8.39 -13.48 -50.17
N ILE A 366 -9.53 -13.42 -50.86
CA ILE A 366 -10.22 -14.64 -51.39
C ILE A 366 -9.54 -15.18 -52.64
N SER A 367 -8.69 -14.40 -53.30
CA SER A 367 -8.07 -14.79 -54.58
C SER A 367 -6.62 -15.29 -54.51
N ARG A 368 -6.02 -15.40 -53.32
CA ARG A 368 -4.67 -15.96 -53.14
C ARG A 368 -4.61 -17.02 -52.05
N SER A 369 -5.49 -18.01 -52.14
CA SER A 369 -5.29 -19.30 -51.48
C SER A 369 -4.24 -20.09 -52.26
N LYS A 370 -2.97 -19.75 -52.07
CA LYS A 370 -1.90 -20.71 -52.34
C LYS A 370 -2.06 -21.83 -51.31
N GLN A 371 -2.38 -23.03 -51.83
CA GLN A 371 -2.27 -24.29 -51.10
C GLN A 371 -0.91 -24.36 -50.40
N GLN A 372 -0.84 -23.97 -49.15
CA GLN A 372 0.22 -24.39 -48.26
C GLN A 372 -0.14 -25.79 -47.79
N THR A 373 0.59 -26.75 -48.30
CA THR A 373 0.62 -28.12 -47.80
C THR A 373 0.80 -28.09 -46.29
N VAL A 374 -0.26 -28.49 -45.60
CA VAL A 374 -0.22 -28.70 -44.13
C VAL A 374 0.67 -29.90 -43.91
N SER A 375 1.90 -29.69 -43.49
CA SER A 375 2.73 -30.75 -42.94
C SER A 375 2.12 -31.19 -41.62
N VAL A 376 1.39 -32.28 -41.63
CA VAL A 376 0.94 -32.99 -40.44
C VAL A 376 2.17 -33.65 -39.83
N GLY A 377 2.69 -33.08 -38.75
CA GLY A 377 3.80 -33.71 -38.02
C GLY A 377 4.92 -32.73 -37.69
N GLY A 378 4.71 -31.90 -36.68
CA GLY A 378 5.75 -31.09 -36.09
C GLY A 378 5.23 -30.26 -34.94
N TRP A 379 5.91 -30.30 -33.84
CA TRP A 379 5.70 -29.40 -32.68
C TRP A 379 6.03 -27.94 -33.05
N GLY A 380 5.36 -27.41 -34.12
CA GLY A 380 5.52 -26.02 -34.56
C GLY A 380 4.81 -25.05 -33.59
N PHE A 381 5.55 -24.42 -32.72
CA PHE A 381 5.11 -23.25 -31.95
C PHE A 381 5.84 -22.04 -32.53
N PRO A 382 5.14 -20.92 -32.84
CA PRO A 382 3.71 -20.67 -32.73
C PRO A 382 2.93 -20.97 -34.02
N ASN A 383 1.79 -21.66 -33.89
CA ASN A 383 0.81 -21.81 -34.96
C ASN A 383 -0.11 -20.58 -35.05
N LEU A 384 -0.83 -20.41 -36.16
CA LEU A 384 -1.77 -19.31 -36.37
C LEU A 384 -2.81 -19.21 -35.24
N MET A 385 -3.24 -20.34 -34.67
CA MET A 385 -4.13 -20.40 -33.51
C MET A 385 -3.48 -19.93 -32.21
N ASP A 386 -2.21 -20.27 -31.99
CA ASP A 386 -1.44 -19.78 -30.85
C ASP A 386 -1.31 -18.26 -30.91
N ALA A 387 -1.07 -17.68 -32.07
CA ALA A 387 -0.95 -16.25 -32.29
C ALA A 387 -2.29 -15.52 -32.00
N THR A 388 -3.42 -16.10 -32.44
CA THR A 388 -4.75 -15.51 -32.14
C THR A 388 -5.10 -15.59 -30.67
N LEU A 389 -4.73 -16.70 -30.01
CA LEU A 389 -4.90 -16.87 -28.56
C LEU A 389 -4.04 -15.88 -27.77
N LEU A 390 -2.76 -15.74 -28.13
CA LEU A 390 -1.84 -14.78 -27.52
C LEU A 390 -2.32 -13.34 -27.70
N ARG A 391 -2.81 -12.97 -28.89
CA ARG A 391 -3.40 -11.65 -29.13
C ARG A 391 -4.63 -11.40 -28.26
N THR A 392 -5.50 -12.39 -28.10
CA THR A 392 -6.70 -12.29 -27.27
C THR A 392 -6.31 -12.17 -25.79
N LEU A 393 -5.33 -12.95 -25.33
CA LEU A 393 -4.77 -12.87 -23.99
C LEU A 393 -4.15 -11.51 -23.71
N ALA A 394 -3.31 -11.01 -24.62
CA ALA A 394 -2.66 -9.71 -24.48
C ALA A 394 -3.70 -8.57 -24.41
N LEU A 395 -4.72 -8.61 -25.26
CA LEU A 395 -5.78 -7.61 -25.25
C LEU A 395 -6.62 -7.68 -23.95
N SER A 396 -7.00 -8.88 -23.51
CA SER A 396 -7.74 -9.10 -22.27
C SER A 396 -6.93 -8.67 -21.06
N PHE A 397 -5.62 -8.96 -21.07
CA PHE A 397 -4.69 -8.54 -20.02
C PHE A 397 -4.56 -7.02 -19.97
N LEU A 398 -4.34 -6.36 -21.11
CA LEU A 398 -4.20 -4.92 -21.19
C LEU A 398 -5.47 -4.18 -20.70
N VAL A 399 -6.64 -4.61 -21.20
CA VAL A 399 -7.93 -4.02 -20.78
C VAL A 399 -8.17 -4.27 -19.29
N GLY A 400 -7.93 -5.48 -18.81
CA GLY A 400 -8.06 -5.83 -17.40
C GLY A 400 -7.11 -5.04 -16.51
N PHE A 401 -5.85 -4.90 -16.93
CA PHE A 401 -4.85 -4.12 -16.21
C PHE A 401 -5.21 -2.63 -16.14
N ILE A 402 -5.56 -2.02 -17.26
CA ILE A 402 -5.98 -0.61 -17.28
C ILE A 402 -7.20 -0.39 -16.39
N ALA A 403 -8.18 -1.29 -16.44
CA ALA A 403 -9.37 -1.21 -15.61
C ALA A 403 -9.02 -1.27 -14.11
N LEU A 404 -8.24 -2.27 -13.69
CA LEU A 404 -7.84 -2.42 -12.29
C LEU A 404 -6.92 -1.29 -11.82
N ALA A 405 -5.96 -0.88 -12.65
CA ALA A 405 -5.06 0.23 -12.33
C ALA A 405 -5.81 1.56 -12.20
N ALA A 406 -6.79 1.83 -13.05
CA ALA A 406 -7.63 3.00 -12.93
C ALA A 406 -8.42 3.01 -11.61
N ILE A 407 -9.05 1.88 -11.26
CA ILE A 407 -9.78 1.73 -10.00
C ILE A 407 -8.84 1.91 -8.79
N PHE A 408 -7.65 1.30 -8.83
CA PHE A 408 -6.64 1.44 -7.79
C PHE A 408 -6.23 2.91 -7.60
N ASN A 409 -5.94 3.63 -8.70
CA ASN A 409 -5.56 5.04 -8.65
C ASN A 409 -6.69 5.94 -8.14
N ILE A 410 -7.94 5.68 -8.55
CA ILE A 410 -9.10 6.43 -8.06
C ILE A 410 -9.26 6.22 -6.55
N PHE A 411 -9.16 4.99 -6.08
CA PHE A 411 -9.23 4.69 -4.65
C PHE A 411 -8.09 5.37 -3.88
N THR A 412 -6.86 5.34 -4.40
CA THR A 412 -5.72 6.03 -3.81
C THR A 412 -5.93 7.54 -3.77
N LEU A 413 -6.48 8.11 -4.85
CA LEU A 413 -6.82 9.53 -4.91
C LEU A 413 -7.88 9.90 -3.87
N PHE A 414 -8.90 9.05 -3.71
CA PHE A 414 -9.95 9.23 -2.72
C PHE A 414 -9.39 9.19 -1.28
N GLU A 415 -8.49 8.25 -0.98
CA GLU A 415 -7.81 8.16 0.32
C GLU A 415 -6.98 9.42 0.63
N LEU A 416 -6.26 9.94 -0.36
CA LEU A 416 -5.40 11.12 -0.19
C LEU A 416 -6.16 12.45 -0.27
N TRP A 417 -7.41 12.44 -0.72
CA TRP A 417 -8.16 13.66 -1.01
C TRP A 417 -8.27 14.61 0.18
N ARG A 418 -8.46 14.06 1.37
CA ARG A 418 -8.49 14.85 2.61
C ARG A 418 -7.21 15.69 2.78
N PHE A 419 -6.07 15.08 2.52
CA PHE A 419 -4.77 15.73 2.64
C PHE A 419 -4.54 16.74 1.50
N ILE A 420 -4.89 16.38 0.26
CA ILE A 420 -4.80 17.25 -0.91
C ILE A 420 -5.61 18.54 -0.69
N ALA A 421 -6.82 18.42 -0.13
CA ALA A 421 -7.68 19.56 0.15
C ALA A 421 -7.16 20.47 1.27
N VAL A 422 -6.50 19.91 2.29
CA VAL A 422 -5.94 20.68 3.42
C VAL A 422 -4.61 21.32 3.04
N SER A 423 -3.74 20.61 2.32
CA SER A 423 -2.41 21.11 1.94
C SER A 423 -2.41 21.98 0.68
N HIS A 424 -3.58 22.20 0.03
CA HIS A 424 -3.70 22.87 -1.26
C HIS A 424 -2.72 22.33 -2.32
N ALA A 425 -2.48 21.00 -2.32
CA ALA A 425 -1.54 20.37 -3.21
C ALA A 425 -1.93 20.58 -4.68
N SER A 426 -0.98 21.02 -5.51
CA SER A 426 -1.23 21.26 -6.91
C SER A 426 -1.58 19.97 -7.67
N ALA A 427 -2.44 20.05 -8.69
CA ALA A 427 -2.80 18.90 -9.53
C ALA A 427 -1.56 18.24 -10.18
N GLY A 428 -0.52 19.03 -10.50
CA GLY A 428 0.74 18.51 -11.03
C GLY A 428 1.51 17.65 -10.03
N LEU A 429 1.49 18.01 -8.74
CA LEU A 429 2.12 17.23 -7.68
C LEU A 429 1.40 15.88 -7.48
N VAL A 430 0.07 15.90 -7.49
CA VAL A 430 -0.76 14.69 -7.40
C VAL A 430 -0.57 13.79 -8.62
N GLY A 431 -0.52 14.36 -9.83
CA GLY A 431 -0.27 13.63 -11.06
C GLY A 431 1.11 12.92 -11.05
N ARG A 432 2.16 13.62 -10.59
CA ARG A 432 3.49 13.02 -10.41
C ARG A 432 3.49 11.90 -9.38
N TYR A 433 2.77 12.08 -8.27
CA TYR A 433 2.60 11.03 -7.27
C TYR A 433 1.98 9.76 -7.87
N LEU A 434 0.87 9.90 -8.60
CA LEU A 434 0.20 8.78 -9.26
C LEU A 434 1.09 8.11 -10.33
N LEU A 435 1.90 8.89 -11.05
CA LEU A 435 2.86 8.34 -12.02
C LEU A 435 3.94 7.48 -11.33
N PHE A 436 4.54 7.97 -10.23
CA PHE A 436 5.54 7.21 -9.48
C PHE A 436 4.94 6.05 -8.68
N LEU A 437 3.63 6.03 -8.47
CA LEU A 437 2.91 4.90 -7.87
C LEU A 437 2.74 3.73 -8.87
N MET A 438 2.78 3.98 -10.20
CA MET A 438 2.50 2.99 -11.23
C MET A 438 3.37 1.72 -11.17
N PRO A 439 4.69 1.75 -10.92
CA PRO A 439 5.48 0.54 -10.80
C PRO A 439 4.99 -0.39 -9.67
N LEU A 440 4.63 0.17 -8.50
CA LEU A 440 4.04 -0.58 -7.40
C LEU A 440 2.71 -1.22 -7.81
N VAL A 441 1.84 -0.43 -8.42
CA VAL A 441 0.53 -0.88 -8.94
C VAL A 441 0.69 -2.02 -9.94
N THR A 442 1.69 -1.94 -10.81
CA THR A 442 1.97 -2.98 -11.80
C THR A 442 2.33 -4.31 -11.14
N VAL A 443 3.27 -4.30 -10.21
CA VAL A 443 3.71 -5.52 -9.50
C VAL A 443 2.56 -6.16 -8.73
N GLU A 444 1.75 -5.36 -8.02
CA GLU A 444 0.64 -5.85 -7.21
C GLU A 444 -0.53 -6.39 -8.06
N LEU A 445 -0.82 -5.76 -9.20
CA LEU A 445 -1.99 -6.12 -10.00
C LEU A 445 -1.74 -7.23 -11.03
N PHE A 446 -0.50 -7.47 -11.44
CA PHE A 446 -0.20 -8.45 -12.50
C PHE A 446 -0.72 -9.86 -12.20
N PRO A 447 -0.56 -10.45 -11.00
CA PRO A 447 -1.10 -11.77 -10.70
C PRO A 447 -2.62 -11.85 -10.87
N ALA A 448 -3.35 -10.87 -10.32
CA ALA A 448 -4.81 -10.80 -10.43
C ALA A 448 -5.28 -10.57 -11.87
N THR A 449 -4.63 -9.65 -12.58
CA THR A 449 -4.93 -9.36 -13.98
C THR A 449 -4.68 -10.58 -14.87
N MET A 450 -3.62 -11.32 -14.59
CA MET A 450 -3.30 -12.54 -15.31
C MET A 450 -4.37 -13.62 -15.13
N LEU A 451 -4.79 -13.85 -13.89
CA LEU A 451 -5.87 -14.79 -13.58
C LEU A 451 -7.16 -14.43 -14.34
N ILE A 452 -7.53 -13.14 -14.35
CA ILE A 452 -8.73 -12.65 -15.07
C ILE A 452 -8.60 -12.88 -16.56
N SER A 453 -7.48 -12.46 -17.13
CA SER A 453 -7.22 -12.57 -18.57
C SER A 453 -7.30 -14.02 -19.05
N ILE A 454 -6.68 -14.92 -18.29
CA ILE A 454 -6.72 -16.36 -18.56
C ILE A 454 -8.18 -16.88 -18.48
N LEU A 455 -8.88 -16.57 -17.37
CA LEU A 455 -10.24 -17.04 -17.18
C LEU A 455 -11.19 -16.53 -18.28
N ILE A 456 -11.12 -15.26 -18.64
CA ILE A 456 -11.94 -14.69 -19.71
C ILE A 456 -11.62 -15.35 -21.05
N THR A 457 -10.35 -15.47 -21.40
CA THR A 457 -9.92 -15.96 -22.71
C THR A 457 -10.26 -17.43 -22.88
N TYR A 458 -9.91 -18.28 -21.93
CA TYR A 458 -10.17 -19.72 -22.01
C TYR A 458 -11.66 -20.09 -21.79
N ALA A 459 -12.39 -19.33 -20.97
CA ALA A 459 -13.84 -19.49 -20.88
C ALA A 459 -14.55 -19.10 -22.16
N LEU A 460 -14.06 -18.08 -22.88
CA LEU A 460 -14.60 -17.68 -24.18
C LEU A 460 -14.32 -18.75 -25.23
N LEU A 461 -13.11 -19.31 -25.24
CA LEU A 461 -12.70 -20.41 -26.10
C LEU A 461 -13.59 -21.67 -25.88
N ALA A 462 -13.85 -22.01 -24.61
CA ALA A 462 -14.73 -23.12 -24.24
C ALA A 462 -16.19 -22.89 -24.68
N ARG A 463 -16.69 -21.66 -24.56
CA ARG A 463 -18.07 -21.31 -24.99
C ARG A 463 -18.25 -21.31 -26.51
N ARG A 464 -17.23 -20.95 -27.27
CA ARG A 464 -17.28 -20.94 -28.75
C ARG A 464 -17.10 -22.32 -29.34
N HIS A 465 -17.00 -23.36 -28.49
CA HIS A 465 -16.68 -24.71 -28.91
C HIS A 465 -15.33 -24.87 -29.65
N GLU A 466 -14.50 -23.82 -29.69
CA GLU A 466 -13.17 -23.85 -30.28
C GLU A 466 -12.25 -24.85 -29.55
N ALA A 467 -12.43 -25.03 -28.24
CA ALA A 467 -11.73 -26.05 -27.46
C ALA A 467 -12.12 -27.46 -27.88
N ILE A 468 -13.40 -27.70 -28.23
CA ILE A 468 -13.87 -28.99 -28.72
C ILE A 468 -13.28 -29.29 -30.14
N ALA A 469 -13.25 -28.28 -31.01
CA ALA A 469 -12.61 -28.41 -32.32
C ALA A 469 -11.13 -28.74 -32.17
N TRP A 470 -10.45 -28.12 -31.20
CA TRP A 470 -9.04 -28.43 -30.91
C TRP A 470 -8.84 -29.89 -30.48
N TRP A 471 -9.70 -30.41 -29.59
CA TRP A 471 -9.66 -31.80 -29.15
C TRP A 471 -10.02 -32.78 -30.30
N ALA A 472 -11.00 -32.41 -31.12
CA ALA A 472 -11.38 -33.21 -32.30
C ALA A 472 -10.23 -33.36 -33.32
N CYS A 473 -9.30 -32.39 -33.35
CA CYS A 473 -8.05 -32.48 -34.14
C CYS A 473 -6.93 -33.28 -33.43
N GLY A 474 -7.22 -33.98 -32.33
CA GLY A 474 -6.24 -34.79 -31.59
C GLY A 474 -5.26 -34.01 -30.74
N GLN A 475 -5.48 -32.73 -30.56
CA GLN A 475 -4.61 -31.89 -29.71
C GLN A 475 -4.96 -32.04 -28.23
N SER A 476 -3.94 -32.18 -27.38
CA SER A 476 -4.13 -32.29 -25.93
C SER A 476 -4.50 -30.96 -25.25
N VAL A 477 -5.15 -31.03 -24.12
CA VAL A 477 -5.45 -29.86 -23.24
C VAL A 477 -4.16 -29.15 -22.84
N TYR A 478 -3.09 -29.90 -22.58
CA TYR A 478 -1.77 -29.35 -22.22
C TYR A 478 -1.18 -28.48 -23.33
N ARG A 479 -1.36 -28.88 -24.60
CA ARG A 479 -0.90 -28.09 -25.77
C ARG A 479 -1.69 -26.76 -25.85
N LEU A 480 -2.98 -26.78 -25.51
CA LEU A 480 -3.82 -25.57 -25.47
C LEU A 480 -3.37 -24.59 -24.39
N MET A 481 -2.80 -25.07 -23.29
CA MET A 481 -2.33 -24.24 -22.18
C MET A 481 -0.97 -23.58 -22.44
N LEU A 482 -0.14 -24.11 -23.32
CA LEU A 482 1.21 -23.61 -23.60
C LEU A 482 1.26 -22.11 -23.93
N PRO A 483 0.44 -21.56 -24.86
CA PRO A 483 0.47 -20.12 -25.17
C PRO A 483 0.19 -19.24 -23.96
N GLY A 484 -0.75 -19.66 -23.09
CA GLY A 484 -1.06 -18.95 -21.87
C GLY A 484 0.08 -18.97 -20.86
N LEU A 485 0.78 -20.10 -20.75
CA LEU A 485 1.94 -20.23 -19.86
C LEU A 485 3.13 -19.39 -20.37
N PHE A 486 3.39 -19.38 -21.68
CA PHE A 486 4.42 -18.51 -22.26
C PHE A 486 4.12 -17.04 -22.04
N PHE A 487 2.85 -16.64 -22.21
CA PHE A 487 2.43 -15.27 -21.94
C PHE A 487 2.60 -14.90 -20.46
N ALA A 488 2.26 -15.83 -19.55
CA ALA A 488 2.44 -15.65 -18.13
C ALA A 488 3.92 -15.52 -17.73
N MET A 489 4.80 -16.32 -18.32
CA MET A 489 6.25 -16.20 -18.10
C MET A 489 6.80 -14.87 -18.61
N ALA A 490 6.36 -14.39 -19.78
CA ALA A 490 6.74 -13.09 -20.30
C ALA A 490 6.29 -11.96 -19.36
N MET A 491 5.05 -12.02 -18.84
CA MET A 491 4.53 -11.05 -17.88
C MET A 491 5.21 -11.13 -16.51
N ALA A 492 5.59 -12.32 -16.06
CA ALA A 492 6.40 -12.50 -14.85
C ALA A 492 7.79 -11.86 -15.00
N GLY A 493 8.44 -12.04 -16.16
CA GLY A 493 9.69 -11.37 -16.49
C GLY A 493 9.55 -9.85 -16.52
N CYS A 494 8.47 -9.32 -17.08
CA CYS A 494 8.14 -7.91 -17.06
C CYS A 494 7.92 -7.40 -15.64
N SER A 495 7.17 -8.14 -14.81
CA SER A 495 6.94 -7.81 -13.38
C SER A 495 8.25 -7.77 -12.61
N TRP A 496 9.13 -8.75 -12.83
CA TRP A 496 10.47 -8.78 -12.21
C TRP A 496 11.31 -7.57 -12.62
N LEU A 497 11.32 -7.21 -13.91
CA LEU A 497 12.07 -6.05 -14.40
C LEU A 497 11.57 -4.74 -13.80
N VAL A 498 10.25 -4.57 -13.72
CA VAL A 498 9.63 -3.40 -13.07
C VAL A 498 10.00 -3.34 -11.59
N GLN A 499 9.91 -4.47 -10.89
CA GLN A 499 10.23 -4.58 -9.47
C GLN A 499 11.70 -4.28 -9.16
N GLU A 500 12.65 -4.72 -10.03
CA GLU A 500 14.09 -4.54 -9.80
C GLU A 500 14.61 -3.17 -10.24
N ARG A 501 14.14 -2.66 -11.39
CA ARG A 501 14.71 -1.47 -12.01
C ARG A 501 13.91 -0.19 -11.74
N LEU A 502 12.58 -0.27 -11.80
CA LEU A 502 11.72 0.91 -11.74
C LEU A 502 11.19 1.19 -10.34
N MET A 503 10.79 0.15 -9.62
CA MET A 503 10.11 0.28 -8.32
C MET A 503 10.98 0.95 -7.24
N PRO A 504 12.29 0.67 -7.07
CA PRO A 504 13.09 1.28 -6.02
C PRO A 504 13.14 2.80 -6.11
N SER A 505 13.54 3.33 -7.26
CA SER A 505 13.63 4.78 -7.50
C SER A 505 12.27 5.48 -7.52
N ALA A 506 11.22 4.78 -8.00
CA ALA A 506 9.87 5.31 -8.02
C ALA A 506 9.28 5.43 -6.61
N ASN A 507 9.47 4.41 -5.76
CA ASN A 507 8.96 4.41 -4.39
C ASN A 507 9.60 5.50 -3.53
N LEU A 508 10.91 5.76 -3.67
CA LEU A 508 11.57 6.87 -2.99
C LEU A 508 10.91 8.22 -3.34
N LYS A 509 10.71 8.48 -4.65
CA LYS A 509 10.07 9.71 -5.12
C LYS A 509 8.59 9.77 -4.72
N GLN A 510 7.90 8.63 -4.76
CA GLN A 510 6.49 8.52 -4.36
C GLN A 510 6.31 8.84 -2.88
N ASP A 511 7.16 8.31 -1.99
CA ASP A 511 7.07 8.58 -0.55
C ASP A 511 7.37 10.04 -0.21
N ALA A 512 8.36 10.65 -0.87
CA ALA A 512 8.66 12.08 -0.73
C ALA A 512 7.47 12.96 -1.17
N LEU A 513 6.82 12.62 -2.30
CA LEU A 513 5.64 13.33 -2.78
C LEU A 513 4.43 13.12 -1.85
N ARG A 514 4.26 11.91 -1.32
CA ARG A 514 3.20 11.59 -0.35
C ARG A 514 3.35 12.39 0.94
N ALA A 515 4.58 12.53 1.45
CA ALA A 515 4.87 13.34 2.62
C ALA A 515 4.48 14.82 2.38
N ARG A 516 4.85 15.38 1.23
CA ARG A 516 4.46 16.75 0.84
C ARG A 516 2.94 16.92 0.73
N ILE A 517 2.23 15.95 0.13
CA ILE A 517 0.75 15.97 0.04
C ILE A 517 0.12 15.94 1.43
N ARG A 518 0.70 15.21 2.39
CA ARG A 518 0.19 15.12 3.76
C ARG A 518 0.54 16.33 4.64
N GLY A 519 1.25 17.34 4.10
CA GLY A 519 1.65 18.54 4.83
C GLY A 519 2.79 18.32 5.82
N GLY A 520 3.49 17.17 5.72
CA GLY A 520 4.72 16.89 6.44
C GLY A 520 5.92 17.07 5.53
N GLU A 521 6.98 17.69 5.99
CA GLU A 521 8.29 17.49 5.37
C GLU A 521 8.60 15.99 5.43
N ALA A 522 9.29 15.47 4.40
CA ALA A 522 9.74 14.08 4.41
C ALA A 522 10.58 13.88 5.70
N ARG A 523 9.94 13.39 6.74
CA ARG A 523 10.64 13.00 7.96
C ARG A 523 11.42 11.74 7.61
N THR A 524 12.63 11.91 7.20
CA THR A 524 13.66 10.96 7.55
C THR A 524 13.56 10.81 9.07
N ILE A 525 13.39 9.61 9.59
CA ILE A 525 13.39 9.38 11.04
C ILE A 525 14.84 9.53 11.48
N THR A 526 15.23 10.75 11.62
CA THR A 526 16.46 11.17 12.23
C THR A 526 16.02 11.86 13.50
N GLY A 527 16.34 11.26 14.63
CA GLY A 527 16.14 11.95 15.90
C GLY A 527 16.88 13.29 15.86
N ALA A 528 16.17 14.39 16.04
CA ALA A 528 16.71 15.75 16.00
C ALA A 528 17.51 16.13 14.73
N GLY A 529 17.18 15.55 13.56
CA GLY A 529 17.88 15.85 12.30
C GLY A 529 19.21 15.10 12.10
N ARG A 530 19.71 14.37 13.07
CA ARG A 530 21.01 13.68 13.04
C ARG A 530 20.85 12.16 12.96
N GLN A 531 21.77 11.51 12.27
CA GLN A 531 21.86 10.05 12.20
C GLN A 531 22.67 9.51 13.38
N TRP A 532 22.24 8.37 13.91
CA TRP A 532 22.90 7.72 15.03
C TRP A 532 23.38 6.33 14.65
N LEU A 533 24.62 6.01 15.04
CA LEU A 533 25.24 4.72 14.80
C LEU A 533 25.96 4.26 16.08
N ALA A 534 25.74 3.02 16.48
CA ALA A 534 26.54 2.37 17.51
C ALA A 534 27.65 1.57 16.86
N SER A 535 28.87 1.69 17.38
CA SER A 535 30.01 0.84 17.00
C SER A 535 29.72 -0.63 17.32
N THR A 536 30.32 -1.54 16.56
CA THR A 536 30.17 -2.99 16.74
C THR A 536 30.63 -3.47 18.12
N ASP A 537 31.64 -2.84 18.67
CA ASP A 537 32.15 -3.06 20.04
C ASP A 537 31.30 -2.37 21.11
N THR A 538 30.39 -1.48 20.72
CA THR A 538 29.51 -0.68 21.56
C THR A 538 30.21 0.26 22.55
N HIS A 539 31.51 0.55 22.35
CA HIS A 539 32.25 1.55 23.10
C HIS A 539 32.14 2.95 22.50
N ARG A 540 31.68 3.06 21.24
CA ARG A 540 31.54 4.34 20.56
C ARG A 540 30.13 4.49 19.98
N PHE A 541 29.57 5.69 20.12
CA PHE A 541 28.37 6.11 19.41
C PHE A 541 28.71 7.30 18.53
N TYR A 542 28.18 7.29 17.32
CA TYR A 542 28.35 8.35 16.33
C TYR A 542 27.00 9.07 16.10
N SER A 543 27.03 10.40 16.15
CA SER A 543 25.92 11.25 15.72
C SER A 543 26.42 12.17 14.61
N TYR A 544 25.80 12.17 13.43
CA TYR A 544 26.30 12.84 12.23
C TYR A 544 25.18 13.15 11.25
N GLU A 545 25.50 14.02 10.27
CA GLU A 545 24.75 14.13 9.02
C GLU A 545 25.61 13.57 7.89
N PHE A 546 25.02 12.80 6.98
CA PHE A 546 25.75 12.19 5.86
C PHE A 546 25.52 12.97 4.58
N ASP A 547 26.61 13.50 3.99
CA ASP A 547 26.57 14.14 2.67
C ASP A 547 26.82 13.08 1.58
N GLU A 548 25.73 12.70 0.87
CA GLU A 548 25.80 11.71 -0.21
C GLU A 548 26.67 12.18 -1.39
N SER A 549 26.79 13.50 -1.62
CA SER A 549 27.49 14.06 -2.77
C SER A 549 29.01 13.95 -2.62
N GLN A 550 29.51 14.11 -1.40
CA GLN A 550 30.93 14.08 -1.08
C GLN A 550 31.36 12.80 -0.36
N GLY A 551 30.41 11.99 0.13
CA GLY A 551 30.70 10.80 0.93
C GLY A 551 31.35 11.12 2.27
N THR A 552 31.09 12.31 2.82
CA THR A 552 31.65 12.83 4.07
C THR A 552 30.60 12.94 5.16
N LEU A 553 31.01 12.94 6.42
CA LEU A 553 30.15 13.23 7.56
C LEU A 553 30.23 14.72 7.88
N THR A 554 29.10 15.35 8.06
CA THR A 554 28.98 16.76 8.47
C THR A 554 28.66 16.81 9.96
N GLU A 555 29.33 17.69 10.69
CA GLU A 555 29.19 17.88 12.15
C GLU A 555 29.20 16.57 12.95
N PRO A 556 30.19 15.67 12.72
CA PRO A 556 30.24 14.41 13.45
C PRO A 556 30.49 14.67 14.94
N THR A 557 29.76 13.92 15.77
CA THR A 557 29.99 13.86 17.23
C THR A 557 30.17 12.41 17.62
N ILE A 558 31.29 12.09 18.24
CA ILE A 558 31.68 10.74 18.68
C ILE A 558 31.62 10.71 20.19
N TYR A 559 30.88 9.79 20.74
CA TYR A 559 30.76 9.55 22.18
C TYR A 559 31.54 8.27 22.50
N GLU A 560 32.59 8.37 23.31
CA GLU A 560 33.38 7.22 23.78
C GLU A 560 32.98 6.88 25.21
N LEU A 561 32.64 5.61 25.44
CA LEU A 561 32.31 5.06 26.73
C LEU A 561 33.59 4.49 27.41
N ASP A 562 33.47 4.21 28.68
CA ASP A 562 34.53 3.56 29.47
C ASP A 562 34.79 2.09 29.04
N SER A 563 35.74 1.42 29.67
CA SER A 563 36.11 0.03 29.37
C SER A 563 34.99 -0.97 29.64
N GLU A 564 34.03 -0.65 30.50
CA GLU A 564 32.83 -1.46 30.77
C GLU A 564 31.68 -1.13 29.83
N ALA A 565 31.82 -0.11 28.99
CA ALA A 565 30.79 0.46 28.12
C ALA A 565 29.51 0.88 28.89
N VAL A 566 29.70 1.43 30.08
CA VAL A 566 28.64 1.89 30.97
C VAL A 566 28.54 3.39 31.02
N HIS A 567 29.69 4.09 31.32
CA HIS A 567 29.68 5.52 31.51
C HIS A 567 30.41 6.26 30.39
N LEU A 568 29.97 7.49 30.12
CA LEU A 568 30.57 8.38 29.15
C LEU A 568 31.96 8.81 29.62
N ASN A 569 32.97 8.62 28.77
CA ASN A 569 34.36 8.98 29.05
C ASN A 569 34.79 10.22 28.25
N LYS A 570 34.48 10.27 26.95
CA LYS A 570 34.86 11.38 26.08
C LYS A 570 33.76 11.72 25.08
N ILE A 571 33.73 12.99 24.69
CA ILE A 571 32.93 13.47 23.56
C ILE A 571 33.86 14.19 22.61
N ILE A 572 33.81 13.83 21.34
CA ILE A 572 34.64 14.42 20.32
C ILE A 572 33.72 14.96 19.24
N SER A 573 33.67 16.26 19.09
CA SER A 573 32.88 16.95 18.05
C SER A 573 33.82 17.54 17.01
N GLY A 574 33.41 17.49 15.74
CA GLY A 574 34.18 18.06 14.63
C GLY A 574 33.30 18.71 13.59
N LYS A 575 33.88 19.45 12.67
CA LYS A 575 33.17 20.13 11.60
C LYS A 575 32.82 19.18 10.44
N SER A 576 33.78 18.33 10.08
CA SER A 576 33.59 17.31 9.06
C SER A 576 34.45 16.09 9.32
N ALA A 577 34.04 14.92 8.80
CA ALA A 577 34.90 13.75 8.85
C ALA A 577 34.94 13.04 7.50
N ARG A 578 36.10 12.50 7.16
CA ARG A 578 36.38 11.77 5.91
C ARG A 578 37.14 10.49 6.19
N TRP A 579 36.98 9.50 5.36
CA TRP A 579 37.77 8.29 5.44
C TRP A 579 39.09 8.46 4.68
N SER A 580 40.21 8.08 5.33
CA SER A 580 41.51 7.94 4.69
C SER A 580 41.59 6.66 3.86
N ALA A 581 42.57 6.56 2.96
CA ALA A 581 42.83 5.35 2.16
C ALA A 581 43.03 4.09 3.02
N ASP A 582 43.53 4.25 4.25
CA ASP A 582 43.76 3.17 5.22
C ASP A 582 42.52 2.84 6.08
N ASN A 583 41.36 3.30 5.69
CA ASN A 583 40.06 3.10 6.40
C ASN A 583 40.00 3.73 7.80
N HIS A 584 40.83 4.75 8.06
CA HIS A 584 40.79 5.57 9.28
C HIS A 584 39.81 6.72 9.08
N LEU A 585 38.99 7.03 10.11
CA LEU A 585 38.12 8.20 10.10
C LEU A 585 38.92 9.42 10.60
N VAL A 586 39.15 10.37 9.72
CA VAL A 586 39.81 11.64 10.03
C VAL A 586 38.75 12.71 10.23
N VAL A 587 38.69 13.25 11.45
CA VAL A 587 37.77 14.33 11.83
C VAL A 587 38.55 15.63 11.87
N SER A 588 38.04 16.66 11.19
CA SER A 588 38.66 17.99 11.11
C SER A 588 38.04 18.94 12.13
N ASP A 589 38.85 19.91 12.60
CA ASP A 589 38.46 20.92 13.59
C ASP A 589 37.85 20.28 14.85
N THR A 590 38.59 19.38 15.49
CA THR A 590 38.07 18.58 16.61
C THR A 590 38.13 19.34 17.92
N GLU A 591 37.04 19.27 18.66
CA GLU A 591 36.95 19.64 20.06
C GLU A 591 36.67 18.40 20.89
N THR A 592 37.57 18.04 21.78
CA THR A 592 37.44 16.87 22.66
C THR A 592 37.16 17.34 24.09
N LEU A 593 36.07 16.81 24.66
CA LEU A 593 35.69 16.97 26.05
C LEU A 593 35.93 15.63 26.76
N ALA A 594 36.96 15.55 27.57
CA ALA A 594 37.28 14.36 28.37
C ALA A 594 36.71 14.53 29.78
N LEU A 595 35.97 13.52 30.23
CA LEU A 595 35.41 13.47 31.58
C LEU A 595 36.40 12.73 32.50
N SER A 596 37.02 13.45 33.43
CA SER A 596 37.91 12.87 34.44
C SER A 596 37.25 13.05 35.81
N GLY A 597 36.51 12.05 36.25
CA GLY A 597 35.65 12.14 37.43
C GLY A 597 34.54 13.18 37.27
N MET A 598 34.54 14.22 38.11
CA MET A 598 33.56 15.33 38.01
C MET A 598 34.11 16.56 37.26
N GLN A 599 35.31 16.47 36.67
CA GLN A 599 35.91 17.55 35.91
C GLN A 599 35.86 17.26 34.41
N VAL A 600 35.61 18.31 33.64
CA VAL A 600 35.63 18.26 32.17
C VAL A 600 36.87 18.97 31.67
N VAL A 601 37.73 18.23 30.99
CA VAL A 601 38.95 18.78 30.35
C VAL A 601 38.65 18.98 28.87
N ARG A 602 38.84 20.20 28.39
CA ARG A 602 38.63 20.58 26.99
C ARG A 602 39.95 20.63 26.25
N GLN A 603 40.06 19.96 25.12
CA GLN A 603 41.18 19.98 24.20
C GLN A 603 40.72 20.24 22.79
N SER A 604 41.43 21.02 22.02
CA SER A 604 41.13 21.28 20.61
C SER A 604 42.33 20.85 19.76
N ALA A 605 42.03 20.16 18.66
CA ALA A 605 43.04 19.74 17.71
C ALA A 605 42.60 20.00 16.28
N PRO A 606 43.46 20.36 15.32
CA PRO A 606 43.09 20.62 13.95
C PRO A 606 42.55 19.38 13.25
N GLU A 607 43.11 18.21 13.52
CA GLU A 607 42.65 16.91 13.01
C GLU A 607 42.84 15.82 14.05
N THR A 608 41.92 14.88 14.11
CA THR A 608 42.00 13.67 14.95
C THR A 608 41.67 12.47 14.10
N SER A 609 42.56 11.45 14.12
CA SER A 609 42.37 10.19 13.39
C SER A 609 41.86 9.10 14.32
N PHE A 610 40.87 8.36 13.88
CA PHE A 610 40.28 7.23 14.60
C PHE A 610 40.56 5.94 13.85
N GLU A 611 41.15 4.99 14.54
CA GLU A 611 41.37 3.62 14.08
C GLU A 611 40.18 2.74 14.47
N ASN A 612 40.02 1.62 13.78
CA ASN A 612 38.95 0.65 14.03
C ASN A 612 37.55 1.28 13.97
N VAL A 613 37.28 2.06 12.93
CA VAL A 613 35.97 2.63 12.63
C VAL A 613 35.27 1.76 11.58
N GLU A 614 33.96 1.68 11.67
CA GLU A 614 33.16 0.96 10.72
C GLU A 614 33.31 1.48 9.28
N ALA A 615 33.15 0.60 8.30
CA ALA A 615 33.28 0.95 6.88
C ALA A 615 32.31 2.07 6.46
N PRO A 616 32.67 2.94 5.48
CA PRO A 616 31.88 4.09 5.05
C PRO A 616 30.44 3.78 4.67
N ASN A 617 30.18 2.57 4.12
CA ASN A 617 28.85 2.11 3.74
C ASN A 617 27.90 1.89 4.93
N VAL A 618 28.43 1.76 6.15
CA VAL A 618 27.64 1.59 7.38
C VAL A 618 27.03 2.92 7.84
N PHE A 619 27.68 4.04 7.50
CA PHE A 619 27.23 5.40 7.84
C PHE A 619 26.20 5.96 6.85
N LYS A 620 25.99 5.31 5.70
CA LYS A 620 24.93 5.72 4.77
C LYS A 620 23.56 5.64 5.44
N PRO A 621 22.63 6.55 5.08
CA PRO A 621 21.29 6.54 5.65
C PRO A 621 20.67 5.15 5.52
N SER A 622 20.07 4.67 6.60
CA SER A 622 19.32 3.42 6.58
C SER A 622 18.12 3.59 5.66
N VAL A 623 17.93 2.66 4.76
CA VAL A 623 16.76 2.66 3.88
C VAL A 623 15.54 2.27 4.70
N ASP A 624 14.58 3.17 4.80
CA ASP A 624 13.41 3.00 5.66
C ASP A 624 12.50 1.83 5.25
N LYS A 625 12.54 1.42 3.95
CA LYS A 625 11.61 0.41 3.44
C LYS A 625 12.28 -0.58 2.49
N PRO A 626 12.03 -1.90 2.66
CA PRO A 626 12.54 -2.93 1.73
C PRO A 626 12.09 -2.72 0.28
N SER A 627 10.95 -2.05 0.07
CA SER A 627 10.41 -1.73 -1.25
C SER A 627 11.20 -0.68 -2.02
N GLN A 628 12.08 0.07 -1.34
CA GLN A 628 12.93 1.11 -1.92
C GLN A 628 14.30 0.59 -2.38
N LEU A 629 14.62 -0.67 -2.06
CA LEU A 629 15.87 -1.31 -2.48
C LEU A 629 15.63 -2.32 -3.60
N SER A 630 16.61 -2.51 -4.49
CA SER A 630 16.67 -3.68 -5.37
C SER A 630 17.00 -4.95 -4.58
N SER A 631 16.79 -6.13 -5.15
CA SER A 631 17.13 -7.40 -4.46
C SER A 631 18.62 -7.50 -4.09
N PRO A 632 19.58 -7.13 -4.97
CA PRO A 632 20.99 -7.06 -4.57
C PRO A 632 21.26 -6.03 -3.47
N GLY A 633 20.62 -4.84 -3.55
CA GLY A 633 20.75 -3.80 -2.53
C GLY A 633 20.23 -4.27 -1.17
N LEU A 634 19.04 -4.89 -1.15
CA LEU A 634 18.44 -5.45 0.07
C LEU A 634 19.29 -6.59 0.63
N SER A 635 19.88 -7.45 -0.21
CA SER A 635 20.78 -8.52 0.25
C SER A 635 22.08 -8.01 0.85
N ALA A 636 22.63 -6.92 0.30
CA ALA A 636 23.81 -6.24 0.87
C ALA A 636 23.46 -5.58 2.21
N TYR A 637 22.32 -4.90 2.28
CA TYR A 637 21.83 -4.30 3.51
C TYR A 637 21.59 -5.35 4.62
N LEU A 638 20.99 -6.49 4.27
CA LEU A 638 20.78 -7.61 5.20
C LEU A 638 22.09 -8.16 5.78
N ARG A 639 23.11 -8.31 4.94
CA ARG A 639 24.43 -8.75 5.43
C ARG A 639 25.02 -7.76 6.42
N ALA A 640 24.94 -6.46 6.11
CA ALA A 640 25.43 -5.41 6.99
C ALA A 640 24.60 -5.31 8.29
N ALA A 641 23.28 -5.47 8.24
CA ALA A 641 22.43 -5.44 9.43
C ALA A 641 22.66 -6.67 10.33
N LYS A 642 22.88 -7.85 9.74
CA LYS A 642 23.16 -9.08 10.47
C LYS A 642 24.48 -9.02 11.23
N THR A 643 25.52 -8.40 10.68
CA THR A 643 26.81 -8.18 11.38
C THR A 643 26.63 -7.25 12.58
N LYS A 644 25.64 -6.37 12.58
CA LYS A 644 25.30 -5.46 13.69
C LYS A 644 24.42 -6.10 14.77
N GLY A 645 24.01 -7.35 14.61
CA GLY A 645 23.13 -8.05 15.57
C GLY A 645 21.69 -7.55 15.61
N VAL A 646 21.25 -6.79 14.60
CA VAL A 646 19.86 -6.34 14.45
C VAL A 646 18.99 -7.51 14.00
N ASP A 647 17.76 -7.61 14.50
CA ASP A 647 16.82 -8.61 14.01
C ASP A 647 16.48 -8.33 12.54
N VAL A 648 16.90 -9.24 11.68
CA VAL A 648 16.72 -9.14 10.22
C VAL A 648 15.61 -10.07 9.70
N SER A 649 14.81 -10.67 10.58
CA SER A 649 13.78 -11.65 10.21
C SER A 649 12.81 -11.08 9.19
N ALA A 650 12.22 -9.93 9.46
CA ALA A 650 11.26 -9.25 8.58
C ALA A 650 11.90 -8.84 7.23
N LEU A 651 13.12 -8.32 7.24
CA LEU A 651 13.85 -7.95 6.03
C LEU A 651 14.21 -9.18 5.18
N SER A 652 14.56 -10.28 5.83
CA SER A 652 14.86 -11.56 5.16
C SER A 652 13.62 -12.13 4.48
N VAL A 653 12.45 -12.05 5.13
CA VAL A 653 11.16 -12.43 4.53
C VAL A 653 10.83 -11.54 3.33
N ALA A 654 11.03 -10.23 3.45
CA ALA A 654 10.81 -9.30 2.34
C ALA A 654 11.69 -9.61 1.13
N LEU A 655 12.97 -9.98 1.34
CA LEU A 655 13.86 -10.40 0.27
C LEU A 655 13.36 -11.68 -0.42
N GLN A 656 12.97 -12.71 0.35
CA GLN A 656 12.44 -13.96 -0.21
C GLN A 656 11.15 -13.72 -1.01
N ARG A 657 10.27 -12.83 -0.51
CA ARG A 657 9.06 -12.44 -1.24
C ARG A 657 9.37 -11.68 -2.53
N LYS A 658 10.43 -10.88 -2.58
CA LYS A 658 10.87 -10.24 -3.82
C LYS A 658 11.24 -11.25 -4.89
N TYR A 659 11.92 -12.34 -4.54
CA TYR A 659 12.23 -13.41 -5.49
C TYR A 659 10.99 -14.22 -5.87
N ALA A 660 10.10 -14.48 -4.92
CA ALA A 660 8.91 -15.28 -5.12
C ALA A 660 7.80 -14.54 -5.90
N GLY A 661 7.67 -13.22 -5.72
CA GLY A 661 6.57 -12.38 -6.24
C GLY A 661 6.27 -12.56 -7.73
N PRO A 662 7.24 -12.42 -8.64
CA PRO A 662 7.01 -12.57 -10.06
C PRO A 662 6.43 -13.93 -10.48
N PHE A 663 6.77 -15.00 -9.77
CA PHE A 663 6.21 -16.34 -10.02
C PHE A 663 4.71 -16.42 -9.69
N GLY A 664 4.18 -15.50 -8.86
CA GLY A 664 2.76 -15.37 -8.60
C GLY A 664 1.94 -15.19 -9.87
N VAL A 665 2.47 -14.49 -10.89
CA VAL A 665 1.82 -14.30 -12.19
C VAL A 665 1.68 -15.65 -12.93
N VAL A 666 2.73 -16.47 -12.90
CA VAL A 666 2.73 -17.80 -13.54
C VAL A 666 1.79 -18.75 -12.81
N ILE A 667 1.81 -18.76 -11.48
CA ILE A 667 0.93 -19.61 -10.66
C ILE A 667 -0.54 -19.25 -10.86
N MET A 668 -0.86 -17.96 -10.95
CA MET A 668 -2.23 -17.50 -11.22
C MET A 668 -2.72 -17.93 -12.62
N ALA A 669 -1.85 -17.88 -13.61
CA ALA A 669 -2.18 -18.43 -14.94
C ALA A 669 -2.39 -19.95 -14.86
N PHE A 670 -1.52 -20.65 -14.17
CA PHE A 670 -1.55 -22.11 -14.05
C PHE A 670 -2.84 -22.61 -13.37
N ILE A 671 -3.34 -21.92 -12.34
CA ILE A 671 -4.63 -22.22 -11.69
C ILE A 671 -5.80 -21.78 -12.58
N GLY A 672 -5.67 -20.63 -13.22
CA GLY A 672 -6.75 -20.04 -14.01
C GLY A 672 -7.16 -20.90 -15.21
N MET A 673 -6.21 -21.57 -15.85
CA MET A 673 -6.47 -22.38 -17.06
C MET A 673 -7.42 -23.57 -16.81
N PRO A 674 -7.14 -24.49 -15.86
CA PRO A 674 -8.04 -25.60 -15.57
C PRO A 674 -9.41 -25.11 -15.02
N LEU A 675 -9.43 -24.06 -14.24
CA LEU A 675 -10.68 -23.45 -13.77
C LEU A 675 -11.51 -22.90 -14.93
N ALA A 676 -10.87 -22.23 -15.89
CA ALA A 676 -11.57 -21.69 -17.07
C ALA A 676 -12.20 -22.80 -17.93
N VAL A 677 -11.49 -23.88 -18.15
CA VAL A 677 -12.02 -25.03 -18.92
C VAL A 677 -13.17 -25.71 -18.16
N SER A 678 -13.02 -25.91 -16.83
CA SER A 678 -14.03 -26.57 -16.01
C SER A 678 -15.32 -25.76 -15.84
N PHE A 679 -15.17 -24.44 -15.63
CA PHE A 679 -16.31 -23.54 -15.39
C PHE A 679 -16.80 -22.82 -16.64
N GLY A 680 -16.03 -22.78 -17.71
CA GLY A 680 -16.42 -22.10 -18.96
C GLY A 680 -17.72 -22.62 -19.56
N ARG A 681 -18.01 -23.91 -19.39
CA ARG A 681 -19.30 -24.54 -19.78
C ARG A 681 -20.47 -24.10 -18.90
N LYS A 682 -20.22 -23.79 -17.61
CA LYS A 682 -21.26 -23.37 -16.63
C LYS A 682 -21.54 -21.87 -16.66
N GLY A 683 -20.73 -21.09 -17.33
CA GLY A 683 -20.90 -19.64 -17.52
C GLY A 683 -19.72 -18.79 -17.07
N THR A 684 -19.47 -17.72 -17.80
CA THR A 684 -18.35 -16.79 -17.58
C THR A 684 -18.40 -16.12 -16.19
N ILE A 685 -19.63 -15.97 -15.63
CA ILE A 685 -19.85 -15.35 -14.30
C ILE A 685 -19.27 -16.24 -13.20
N ILE A 686 -19.47 -17.57 -13.26
CA ILE A 686 -18.95 -18.51 -12.28
C ILE A 686 -17.41 -18.52 -12.32
N ALA A 687 -16.83 -18.49 -13.52
CA ALA A 687 -15.38 -18.38 -13.68
C ALA A 687 -14.83 -17.06 -13.08
N LEU A 688 -15.55 -15.96 -13.25
CA LEU A 688 -15.17 -14.69 -12.66
C LEU A 688 -15.28 -14.68 -11.13
N CYS A 689 -16.34 -15.28 -10.57
CA CYS A 689 -16.47 -15.45 -9.11
C CYS A 689 -15.32 -16.32 -8.55
N ALA A 690 -14.97 -17.41 -9.25
CA ALA A 690 -13.82 -18.24 -8.87
C ALA A 690 -12.51 -17.45 -8.89
N ALA A 691 -12.31 -16.56 -9.88
CA ALA A 691 -11.14 -15.68 -9.92
C ALA A 691 -11.02 -14.80 -8.68
N VAL A 692 -12.15 -14.23 -8.24
CA VAL A 692 -12.19 -13.39 -7.02
C VAL A 692 -11.79 -14.19 -5.80
N VAL A 693 -12.39 -15.36 -5.60
CA VAL A 693 -12.11 -16.22 -4.45
C VAL A 693 -10.63 -16.65 -4.44
N VAL A 694 -10.10 -17.08 -5.58
CA VAL A 694 -8.69 -17.49 -5.69
C VAL A 694 -7.75 -16.32 -5.42
N SER A 695 -8.04 -15.12 -5.95
CA SER A 695 -7.22 -13.93 -5.71
C SER A 695 -7.20 -13.53 -4.24
N ILE A 696 -8.37 -13.49 -3.58
CA ILE A 696 -8.47 -13.16 -2.15
C ILE A 696 -7.70 -14.20 -1.33
N ALA A 697 -7.91 -15.50 -1.61
CA ALA A 697 -7.23 -16.57 -0.91
C ALA A 697 -5.70 -16.46 -1.06
N TYR A 698 -5.21 -16.15 -2.26
CA TYR A 698 -3.77 -15.97 -2.51
C TYR A 698 -3.18 -14.85 -1.66
N TRP A 699 -3.81 -13.68 -1.63
CA TRP A 699 -3.32 -12.57 -0.82
C TRP A 699 -3.45 -12.81 0.68
N ALA A 700 -4.55 -13.43 1.12
CA ALA A 700 -4.75 -13.77 2.53
C ALA A 700 -3.70 -14.78 3.02
N VAL A 701 -3.46 -15.84 2.25
CA VAL A 701 -2.43 -16.84 2.56
C VAL A 701 -1.03 -16.19 2.53
N GLY A 702 -0.74 -15.40 1.47
CA GLY A 702 0.54 -14.69 1.35
C GLY A 702 0.82 -13.74 2.51
N GLY A 703 -0.19 -12.97 2.95
CA GLY A 703 -0.12 -12.09 4.11
C GLY A 703 0.07 -12.84 5.42
N GLY A 704 -0.65 -13.95 5.61
CA GLY A 704 -0.53 -14.80 6.79
C GLY A 704 0.88 -15.40 6.96
N PHE A 705 1.43 -16.00 5.88
CA PHE A 705 2.79 -16.53 5.90
C PHE A 705 3.85 -15.43 6.10
N GLN A 706 3.63 -14.24 5.53
CA GLN A 706 4.51 -13.09 5.75
C GLN A 706 4.56 -12.71 7.23
N GLN A 707 3.42 -12.61 7.91
CA GLN A 707 3.37 -12.25 9.33
C GLN A 707 4.03 -13.31 10.21
N LEU A 708 3.76 -14.60 9.97
CA LEU A 708 4.43 -15.69 10.67
C LEU A 708 5.97 -15.65 10.50
N GLY A 709 6.43 -15.28 9.31
CA GLY A 709 7.85 -15.12 9.04
C GLY A 709 8.46 -13.88 9.70
N ASN A 710 7.74 -12.75 9.70
CA ASN A 710 8.19 -11.49 10.32
C ASN A 710 8.39 -11.65 11.84
N HIS A 711 7.53 -12.45 12.50
CA HIS A 711 7.66 -12.77 13.94
C HIS A 711 8.65 -13.92 14.23
N GLY A 712 9.43 -14.37 13.24
CA GLY A 712 10.42 -15.43 13.43
C GLY A 712 9.85 -16.83 13.64
N LEU A 713 8.51 -17.02 13.58
CA LEU A 713 7.85 -18.32 13.74
C LEU A 713 8.12 -19.26 12.57
N LEU A 714 8.40 -18.71 11.39
CA LEU A 714 8.75 -19.45 10.18
C LEU A 714 10.09 -18.97 9.62
N ARG A 715 10.85 -19.89 9.04
CA ARG A 715 12.06 -19.53 8.30
C ARG A 715 11.69 -18.61 7.13
N PRO A 716 12.49 -17.56 6.83
CA PRO A 716 12.18 -16.58 5.78
C PRO A 716 11.89 -17.19 4.41
N ALA A 717 12.61 -18.23 4.02
CA ALA A 717 12.37 -18.94 2.76
C ALA A 717 10.99 -19.63 2.74
N VAL A 718 10.60 -20.28 3.85
CA VAL A 718 9.28 -20.92 3.98
C VAL A 718 8.19 -19.84 3.89
N ALA A 719 8.33 -18.75 4.62
CA ALA A 719 7.37 -17.65 4.61
C ALA A 719 7.18 -17.02 3.21
N GLY A 720 8.26 -16.90 2.42
CA GLY A 720 8.20 -16.32 1.08
C GLY A 720 7.64 -17.26 0.01
N TRP A 721 7.99 -18.55 0.05
CA TRP A 721 7.70 -19.50 -1.04
C TRP A 721 6.48 -20.39 -0.80
N SER A 722 6.08 -20.65 0.46
CA SER A 722 4.95 -21.55 0.75
C SER A 722 3.63 -21.14 0.10
N PRO A 723 3.23 -19.86 0.03
CA PRO A 723 2.02 -19.48 -0.68
C PRO A 723 2.03 -19.96 -2.13
N LEU A 724 3.15 -19.78 -2.84
CA LEU A 724 3.29 -20.22 -4.23
C LEU A 724 3.16 -21.73 -4.37
N LEU A 725 3.79 -22.51 -3.47
CA LEU A 725 3.74 -23.98 -3.48
C LEU A 725 2.33 -24.50 -3.22
N ILE A 726 1.62 -23.90 -2.27
CA ILE A 726 0.22 -24.26 -1.96
C ILE A 726 -0.66 -24.04 -3.20
N PHE A 727 -0.54 -22.89 -3.84
CA PHE A 727 -1.34 -22.57 -5.02
C PHE A 727 -0.88 -23.36 -6.26
N ALA A 728 0.41 -23.68 -6.40
CA ALA A 728 0.89 -24.59 -7.44
C ALA A 728 0.30 -26.00 -7.26
N ALA A 729 0.27 -26.53 -6.02
CA ALA A 729 -0.35 -27.81 -5.72
C ALA A 729 -1.87 -27.80 -6.00
N ALA A 730 -2.56 -26.73 -5.67
CA ALA A 730 -3.96 -26.56 -6.03
C ALA A 730 -4.17 -26.55 -7.56
N GLY A 731 -3.30 -25.84 -8.30
CA GLY A 731 -3.33 -25.81 -9.75
C GLY A 731 -3.12 -27.19 -10.38
N THR A 732 -2.15 -27.97 -9.89
CA THR A 732 -1.91 -29.35 -10.34
C THR A 732 -3.10 -30.25 -10.03
N TYR A 733 -3.72 -30.12 -8.86
CA TYR A 733 -4.93 -30.83 -8.51
C TYR A 733 -6.10 -30.51 -9.45
N PHE A 734 -6.34 -29.23 -9.75
CA PHE A 734 -7.40 -28.85 -10.69
C PHE A 734 -7.08 -29.35 -12.10
N LEU A 735 -5.82 -29.31 -12.51
CA LEU A 735 -5.38 -29.80 -13.83
C LEU A 735 -5.62 -31.29 -14.00
N SER A 736 -5.34 -32.09 -12.95
CA SER A 736 -5.58 -33.55 -12.97
C SER A 736 -7.07 -33.94 -13.07
N ARG A 737 -7.96 -33.00 -12.73
CA ARG A 737 -9.43 -33.18 -12.80
C ARG A 737 -10.03 -32.74 -14.13
N VAL A 738 -9.25 -32.11 -14.99
CA VAL A 738 -9.73 -31.73 -16.33
C VAL A 738 -9.85 -33.01 -17.18
N ARG A 739 -11.06 -33.36 -17.52
CA ARG A 739 -11.33 -34.50 -18.43
C ARG A 739 -10.97 -34.05 -19.84
N THR A 740 -10.07 -34.77 -20.47
CA THR A 740 -9.66 -34.65 -21.86
C THR A 740 -10.66 -35.34 -22.76
#